data_499d4d7eb172320f90c90bc24441a1d9
#
_entry.id   499d4d7eb172320f90c90bc24441a1d9
#
_cell.length_a   1.000
_cell.length_b   1.000
_cell.length_c   1.000
_cell.angle_alpha   90.00
_cell.angle_beta   90.00
_cell.angle_gamma   90.00
#
_symmetry.space_group_name_H-M   'P 1'
#
loop_
_entity.id
_entity.type
_entity.pdbx_description
1 polymer ?
#
loop_
_entity_poly.entity_id
_entity_poly.type
_entity_poly.pdbx_seq_one_letter_code
_entity_poly.pdbx_strand_id
1 'polypeptide(L)'
;MKKIIWASIVVVTSLCVNVSAQIIQGYVRNKWAQPIPNASLQFTSLSSGKTFTARTDANGFYQLNLPFFEKESENRSFLVFDVFPNPFSRETNFIVYALRSVRATVSIINRNGQIVRILYNAPLSEGYNYITWDGLDEKGAEMPEGMYIMQITSGKTTVAKKVLRLTNAPSSGTVAGNLDPEVLLETVVATYQVTVEAPGYKKYQNPKFIPQGKSTHHWVLFKEDTLPFRTVDHYLAIRKADNTYEPIFINGICLGISTPGTNPGNLAATKEEYRRWLTLIWEAGFNSIRTYTLHYPRFYEVLDEFNREHFERPLWLMQGVWLDEELSSPNLYESSALFDSAIAEVLDCMHGNRVIGERQGRAFGTYNLDVSDWIMGYIIGREVYPDEIIYTDSLMLHQNPNLTFYNGKFFSIDSASPSEVWWARRLDFFMDYQKSRYNKSVPLSQSSWPTLDPLTHPSEPPYPISSEDWTQVDLSKLKVVAPNGGYFASYHAYPYYPDFINDDSLYRTFSDSYGPNSYLGYLTTLKNYYGKKPLLLGEYGVPSSWGNAHYAHSGMHHGGHTEKQQGIYNIRLIKNIHQTRCAGGYLFALMDEWFKTMWYTNPIGSTYARRSLWWNVVSAEENFGFISFQTDTPNFKIWPELSVNCWIDKAKFSYDPAFFYIQLKLKRDINSNDSIWVAIDTYDRFLGESTAKNGFKLDSRSEFLLNINTTRPLLYITESYDTYGIYHGYSEPTQKYRSTITDGEPWNVVRYTNGWKEYIDIDSVGVLNFYLYSNPLDTPTSKDAVFFKNKEILVRIPWTYLNVVDPSNQEVLDDDRGTKERETRITDGFQVQIFDNWKLCSRSTEKRMLWPRWDKAWPYNERLKESYFILKNSYPNLDLKPF
;
A
#
# COMPACT_ATOMS: atom_id res chain seq x y z
N MET A 1 -30.85 86.23 22.18
CA MET A 1 -30.16 85.10 22.81
C MET A 1 -31.02 83.86 22.68
N LYS A 2 -30.89 83.12 21.60
CA LYS A 2 -31.66 81.94 21.35
C LYS A 2 -30.71 80.71 21.46
N LYS A 3 -31.05 79.85 22.41
CA LYS A 3 -30.38 78.49 22.53
C LYS A 3 -30.94 77.59 21.48
N ILE A 4 -30.10 77.04 20.60
CA ILE A 4 -30.41 76.02 19.69
C ILE A 4 -30.10 74.67 20.36
N ILE A 5 -31.11 73.82 20.57
CA ILE A 5 -30.98 72.43 21.05
C ILE A 5 -30.80 71.60 19.86
N TRP A 6 -29.66 70.87 19.76
CA TRP A 6 -29.41 69.80 18.81
C TRP A 6 -29.96 68.54 19.45
N ALA A 7 -30.96 67.95 18.82
CA ALA A 7 -31.45 66.58 19.09
C ALA A 7 -30.61 65.64 18.31
N SER A 8 -29.81 64.81 19.03
CA SER A 8 -29.05 63.70 18.43
C SER A 8 -30.00 62.50 18.08
N ILE A 9 -30.30 62.32 16.82
CA ILE A 9 -30.98 61.11 16.35
C ILE A 9 -29.93 59.98 16.37
N VAL A 10 -30.05 59.09 17.32
CA VAL A 10 -29.31 57.82 17.32
C VAL A 10 -30.01 56.92 16.30
N VAL A 11 -29.45 56.83 15.12
CA VAL A 11 -29.79 55.81 14.15
C VAL A 11 -29.17 54.51 14.63
N VAL A 12 -29.99 53.66 15.23
CA VAL A 12 -29.63 52.26 15.47
C VAL A 12 -29.67 51.56 14.11
N THR A 13 -28.57 51.53 13.40
CA THR A 13 -28.40 50.59 12.29
C THR A 13 -28.31 49.19 12.87
N SER A 14 -29.40 48.46 12.75
CA SER A 14 -29.43 47.01 12.91
C SER A 14 -28.43 46.40 11.89
N LEU A 15 -27.24 46.10 12.37
CA LEU A 15 -26.33 45.27 11.64
C LEU A 15 -26.99 43.90 11.55
N CYS A 16 -27.67 43.63 10.44
CA CYS A 16 -27.92 42.24 10.01
C CYS A 16 -26.56 41.57 9.80
N VAL A 17 -26.13 40.84 10.78
CA VAL A 17 -24.99 39.93 10.64
C VAL A 17 -25.46 38.89 9.62
N ASN A 18 -24.95 38.93 8.39
CA ASN A 18 -25.12 37.88 7.41
C ASN A 18 -24.37 36.66 7.93
N VAL A 19 -25.06 35.82 8.68
CA VAL A 19 -24.63 34.46 8.97
C VAL A 19 -24.50 33.78 7.61
N SER A 20 -23.29 33.41 7.20
CA SER A 20 -23.09 32.64 5.97
C SER A 20 -23.71 31.25 6.19
N ALA A 21 -24.94 31.09 5.78
CA ALA A 21 -25.63 29.82 5.78
C ALA A 21 -25.29 29.07 4.49
N GLN A 22 -24.85 27.84 4.64
CA GLN A 22 -24.67 26.94 3.51
C GLN A 22 -25.97 26.20 3.24
N ILE A 23 -26.40 26.17 1.99
CA ILE A 23 -27.50 25.30 1.57
C ILE A 23 -26.98 23.87 1.47
N ILE A 24 -27.50 23.00 2.31
CA ILE A 24 -27.27 21.54 2.23
C ILE A 24 -28.50 20.93 1.59
N GLN A 25 -28.28 20.15 0.55
CA GLN A 25 -29.35 19.46 -0.17
C GLN A 25 -28.93 18.04 -0.56
N GLY A 26 -29.86 17.20 -0.94
CA GLY A 26 -29.56 15.84 -1.39
C GLY A 26 -30.78 14.94 -1.39
N TYR A 27 -30.52 13.66 -1.43
CA TYR A 27 -31.56 12.63 -1.47
C TYR A 27 -31.40 11.65 -0.31
N VAL A 28 -32.51 11.18 0.21
CA VAL A 28 -32.59 10.01 1.09
C VAL A 28 -33.10 8.84 0.27
N ARG A 29 -32.37 7.76 0.21
CA ARG A 29 -32.66 6.57 -0.59
C ARG A 29 -32.43 5.30 0.24
N ASN A 30 -32.95 4.18 -0.24
CA ASN A 30 -32.60 2.88 0.31
C ASN A 30 -31.41 2.26 -0.44
N LYS A 31 -30.90 1.09 0.01
CA LYS A 31 -29.77 0.38 -0.62
C LYS A 31 -30.01 -0.04 -2.08
N TRP A 32 -31.23 0.07 -2.59
CA TRP A 32 -31.60 -0.20 -3.99
C TRP A 32 -31.85 1.08 -4.79
N ALA A 33 -31.34 2.20 -4.33
CA ALA A 33 -31.47 3.52 -4.95
C ALA A 33 -32.90 4.08 -5.01
N GLN A 34 -33.89 3.41 -4.38
CA GLN A 34 -35.25 3.89 -4.37
C GLN A 34 -35.43 5.07 -3.41
N PRO A 35 -36.16 6.12 -3.78
CA PRO A 35 -36.37 7.27 -2.93
C PRO A 35 -37.17 6.93 -1.67
N ILE A 36 -36.86 7.59 -0.57
CA ILE A 36 -37.57 7.48 0.69
C ILE A 36 -38.26 8.81 0.97
N PRO A 37 -39.61 8.90 0.74
CA PRO A 37 -40.37 10.12 1.04
C PRO A 37 -40.61 10.27 2.54
N ASN A 38 -40.81 11.53 2.97
CA ASN A 38 -41.10 11.89 4.37
C ASN A 38 -40.03 11.47 5.39
N ALA A 39 -38.81 11.14 4.95
CA ALA A 39 -37.72 10.92 5.88
C ALA A 39 -37.40 12.21 6.66
N SER A 40 -37.23 12.09 7.96
CA SER A 40 -36.85 13.19 8.83
C SER A 40 -35.35 13.29 8.97
N LEU A 41 -34.80 14.46 8.70
CA LEU A 41 -33.36 14.75 8.91
C LEU A 41 -33.22 15.78 10.03
N GLN A 42 -32.31 15.50 10.96
CA GLN A 42 -31.99 16.38 12.08
C GLN A 42 -30.48 16.59 12.11
N PHE A 43 -30.06 17.85 12.14
CA PHE A 43 -28.68 18.28 12.27
C PHE A 43 -28.56 19.07 13.56
N THR A 44 -27.94 18.48 14.60
CA THR A 44 -27.73 19.11 15.89
C THR A 44 -26.31 19.60 16.01
N SER A 45 -26.10 20.90 16.10
CA SER A 45 -24.77 21.49 16.30
C SER A 45 -24.16 20.98 17.61
N LEU A 46 -22.94 20.47 17.54
CA LEU A 46 -22.24 19.92 18.71
C LEU A 46 -21.79 21.03 19.68
N SER A 47 -21.55 22.24 19.17
CA SER A 47 -21.12 23.36 19.99
C SER A 47 -22.28 24.09 20.67
N SER A 48 -23.36 24.40 19.91
CA SER A 48 -24.49 25.19 20.39
C SER A 48 -25.70 24.39 20.84
N GLY A 49 -25.74 23.08 20.56
CA GLY A 49 -26.90 22.21 20.80
C GLY A 49 -28.12 22.54 19.93
N LYS A 50 -28.00 23.52 19.01
CA LYS A 50 -29.12 23.91 18.15
C LYS A 50 -29.38 22.86 17.09
N THR A 51 -30.67 22.52 16.91
CA THR A 51 -31.11 21.51 15.94
C THR A 51 -31.78 22.17 14.74
N PHE A 52 -31.39 21.72 13.55
CA PHE A 52 -31.97 22.08 12.27
C PHE A 52 -32.64 20.85 11.66
N THR A 53 -33.79 21.00 11.03
CA THR A 53 -34.58 19.87 10.54
C THR A 53 -35.00 20.06 9.10
N ALA A 54 -35.10 18.96 8.36
CA ALA A 54 -35.68 18.88 7.03
C ALA A 54 -36.51 17.62 6.90
N ARG A 55 -37.40 17.58 5.89
CA ARG A 55 -38.08 16.35 5.46
C ARG A 55 -37.95 16.18 3.97
N THR A 56 -37.89 14.94 3.54
CA THR A 56 -37.82 14.62 2.12
C THR A 56 -39.18 14.74 1.44
N ASP A 57 -39.16 15.16 0.18
CA ASP A 57 -40.31 15.15 -0.72
C ASP A 57 -40.64 13.73 -1.26
N ALA A 58 -41.57 13.63 -2.23
CA ALA A 58 -41.96 12.36 -2.87
C ALA A 58 -40.77 11.68 -3.62
N ASN A 59 -39.79 12.44 -4.05
CA ASN A 59 -38.57 11.94 -4.76
C ASN A 59 -37.43 11.64 -3.80
N GLY A 60 -37.65 11.77 -2.47
CA GLY A 60 -36.61 11.61 -1.47
C GLY A 60 -35.65 12.82 -1.37
N PHE A 61 -35.95 13.94 -2.03
CA PHE A 61 -35.11 15.14 -2.01
C PHE A 61 -35.36 15.97 -0.75
N TYR A 62 -34.30 16.53 -0.19
CA TYR A 62 -34.32 17.47 0.91
C TYR A 62 -33.40 18.68 0.64
N GLN A 63 -33.73 19.79 1.28
CA GLN A 63 -32.91 21.00 1.31
C GLN A 63 -32.97 21.65 2.69
N LEU A 64 -31.88 22.16 3.19
CA LEU A 64 -31.72 22.76 4.51
C LEU A 64 -30.65 23.84 4.52
N ASN A 65 -30.89 24.92 5.25
CA ASN A 65 -29.86 25.95 5.51
C ASN A 65 -29.16 25.65 6.83
N LEU A 66 -27.87 25.39 6.81
CA LEU A 66 -27.03 25.19 8.01
C LEU A 66 -26.01 26.32 8.15
N PRO A 67 -25.76 26.84 9.36
CA PRO A 67 -24.57 27.65 9.64
C PRO A 67 -23.32 26.86 9.31
N PHE A 68 -22.39 27.48 8.60
CA PHE A 68 -21.11 26.83 8.25
C PHE A 68 -20.01 27.10 9.27
N PHE A 69 -20.12 28.24 10.01
CA PHE A 69 -19.15 28.64 11.03
C PHE A 69 -19.84 28.88 12.39
N GLU A 70 -19.07 28.69 13.45
CA GLU A 70 -19.45 29.15 14.77
C GLU A 70 -19.18 30.65 14.95
N LYS A 71 -19.86 31.28 15.89
CA LYS A 71 -19.98 32.72 16.06
C LYS A 71 -18.66 33.53 16.00
N GLU A 72 -17.51 32.93 16.30
CA GLU A 72 -16.21 33.64 16.32
C GLU A 72 -15.45 33.62 14.99
N SER A 73 -15.86 32.80 14.03
CA SER A 73 -15.14 32.56 12.75
C SER A 73 -15.86 33.13 11.52
N GLU A 74 -17.00 33.80 11.68
CA GLU A 74 -17.92 34.20 10.59
C GLU A 74 -17.29 35.12 9.50
N ASN A 75 -16.12 35.68 9.73
CA ASN A 75 -15.43 36.57 8.76
C ASN A 75 -14.14 36.04 8.17
N ARG A 76 -13.78 34.78 8.43
CA ARG A 76 -12.52 34.21 7.92
C ARG A 76 -12.77 33.44 6.61
N SER A 77 -11.90 33.71 5.63
CA SER A 77 -11.91 32.99 4.36
C SER A 77 -10.96 31.77 4.37
N PHE A 78 -10.12 31.66 5.39
CA PHE A 78 -9.14 30.62 5.57
C PHE A 78 -8.75 30.46 7.04
N LEU A 79 -8.22 29.28 7.40
CA LEU A 79 -7.64 28.94 8.69
C LEU A 79 -6.14 28.70 8.52
N VAL A 80 -5.38 28.98 9.57
CA VAL A 80 -3.93 28.84 9.57
C VAL A 80 -3.54 27.96 10.74
N PHE A 81 -2.91 26.84 10.44
CA PHE A 81 -2.40 25.91 11.44
C PHE A 81 -1.05 26.35 11.98
N ASP A 82 -0.56 25.66 13.01
CA ASP A 82 0.75 25.92 13.53
C ASP A 82 1.84 25.50 12.55
N VAL A 83 2.93 26.24 12.54
CA VAL A 83 4.06 26.01 11.63
C VAL A 83 4.85 24.80 12.11
N PHE A 84 5.16 23.88 11.24
CA PHE A 84 5.87 22.66 11.62
C PHE A 84 6.87 22.20 10.53
N PRO A 85 8.07 21.73 10.94
CA PRO A 85 8.64 21.76 12.31
C PRO A 85 8.93 23.18 12.78
N ASN A 86 8.80 23.44 14.09
CA ASN A 86 9.16 24.72 14.70
C ASN A 86 9.66 24.48 16.14
N PRO A 87 10.94 24.65 16.46
CA PRO A 87 12.00 25.17 15.59
C PRO A 87 12.35 24.28 14.38
N PHE A 88 12.97 24.89 13.35
CA PHE A 88 13.42 24.17 12.18
C PHE A 88 14.87 24.51 11.82
N SER A 89 15.55 23.58 11.11
CA SER A 89 16.92 23.79 10.62
C SER A 89 16.99 23.96 9.10
N ARG A 90 16.25 23.17 8.33
CA ARG A 90 16.28 23.19 6.86
C ARG A 90 15.02 23.81 6.27
N GLU A 91 13.86 23.27 6.62
CA GLU A 91 12.57 23.74 6.09
C GLU A 91 11.46 23.61 7.11
N THR A 92 10.40 24.38 6.92
CA THR A 92 9.19 24.34 7.75
C THR A 92 7.96 24.59 6.88
N ASN A 93 6.82 24.01 7.27
CA ASN A 93 5.59 24.07 6.51
C ASN A 93 4.57 24.97 7.21
N PHE A 94 3.86 25.75 6.40
CA PHE A 94 2.75 26.59 6.77
C PHE A 94 1.49 26.03 6.11
N ILE A 95 0.62 25.42 6.92
CA ILE A 95 -0.59 24.78 6.43
C ILE A 95 -1.75 25.78 6.54
N VAL A 96 -2.43 25.99 5.42
CA VAL A 96 -3.58 26.89 5.32
C VAL A 96 -4.76 26.10 4.77
N TYR A 97 -5.84 26.05 5.52
CA TYR A 97 -7.11 25.52 5.02
C TYR A 97 -7.97 26.66 4.49
N ALA A 98 -8.16 26.73 3.19
CA ALA A 98 -9.00 27.72 2.55
C ALA A 98 -10.43 27.21 2.47
N LEU A 99 -11.35 27.99 3.04
CA LEU A 99 -12.79 27.66 3.10
C LEU A 99 -13.49 27.90 1.75
N ARG A 100 -12.83 28.60 0.86
CA ARG A 100 -13.18 28.86 -0.53
C ARG A 100 -11.94 29.34 -1.26
N SER A 101 -11.92 29.30 -2.57
CA SER A 101 -10.81 29.89 -3.32
C SER A 101 -10.70 31.38 -2.99
N VAL A 102 -9.54 31.81 -2.50
CA VAL A 102 -9.27 33.18 -2.08
C VAL A 102 -7.83 33.57 -2.36
N ARG A 103 -7.62 34.73 -2.95
CA ARG A 103 -6.26 35.22 -3.19
C ARG A 103 -5.58 35.58 -1.88
N ALA A 104 -4.39 35.01 -1.66
CA ALA A 104 -3.60 35.28 -0.45
C ALA A 104 -2.13 35.49 -0.80
N THR A 105 -1.47 36.26 0.07
CA THR A 105 0.00 36.42 0.05
C THR A 105 0.55 35.85 1.35
N VAL A 106 1.54 34.96 1.24
CA VAL A 106 2.29 34.42 2.38
C VAL A 106 3.72 34.92 2.32
N SER A 107 4.17 35.56 3.38
CA SER A 107 5.49 36.19 3.47
C SER A 107 6.20 35.83 4.76
N ILE A 108 7.52 35.78 4.70
CA ILE A 108 8.42 35.72 5.86
C ILE A 108 8.88 37.09 6.23
N ILE A 109 8.79 37.43 7.52
CA ILE A 109 9.16 38.71 8.08
C ILE A 109 10.21 38.48 9.14
N ASN A 110 11.30 39.27 9.13
CA ASN A 110 12.34 39.27 10.16
C ASN A 110 11.90 40.04 11.41
N ARG A 111 12.72 39.99 12.46
CA ARG A 111 12.48 40.71 13.74
C ARG A 111 12.39 42.22 13.60
N ASN A 112 12.88 42.76 12.48
CA ASN A 112 12.85 44.23 12.22
C ASN A 112 11.58 44.64 11.44
N GLY A 113 10.66 43.71 11.16
CA GLY A 113 9.43 43.96 10.42
C GLY A 113 9.63 43.99 8.88
N GLN A 114 10.78 43.58 8.37
CA GLN A 114 11.07 43.56 6.93
C GLN A 114 10.68 42.22 6.34
N ILE A 115 9.98 42.24 5.18
CA ILE A 115 9.70 41.02 4.39
C ILE A 115 11.02 40.54 3.80
N VAL A 116 11.43 39.34 4.14
CA VAL A 116 12.64 38.70 3.64
C VAL A 116 12.38 37.77 2.47
N ARG A 117 11.15 37.23 2.38
CA ARG A 117 10.71 36.41 1.25
C ARG A 117 9.19 36.38 1.13
N ILE A 118 8.68 36.34 -0.11
CA ILE A 118 7.28 36.01 -0.42
C ILE A 118 7.23 34.58 -0.90
N LEU A 119 6.63 33.72 -0.08
CA LEU A 119 6.52 32.29 -0.39
C LEU A 119 5.38 31.99 -1.35
N TYR A 120 4.31 32.78 -1.30
CA TYR A 120 3.10 32.53 -2.07
C TYR A 120 2.36 33.84 -2.36
N ASN A 121 1.87 34.01 -3.59
CA ASN A 121 1.05 35.15 -3.98
C ASN A 121 0.11 34.78 -5.11
N ALA A 122 -0.88 33.94 -4.80
CA ALA A 122 -1.84 33.41 -5.78
C ALA A 122 -3.18 33.11 -5.09
N PRO A 123 -4.24 32.71 -5.82
CA PRO A 123 -5.43 32.14 -5.21
C PRO A 123 -5.11 30.81 -4.50
N LEU A 124 -5.41 30.71 -3.19
CA LEU A 124 -5.47 29.44 -2.49
C LEU A 124 -6.60 28.60 -3.08
N SER A 125 -6.36 27.32 -3.29
CA SER A 125 -7.40 26.37 -3.62
C SER A 125 -8.28 26.08 -2.39
N GLU A 126 -9.55 25.84 -2.59
CA GLU A 126 -10.42 25.34 -1.51
C GLU A 126 -9.85 24.05 -0.92
N GLY A 127 -9.80 23.94 0.41
CA GLY A 127 -9.13 22.85 1.11
C GLY A 127 -7.72 23.20 1.59
N TYR A 128 -6.90 22.18 1.79
CA TYR A 128 -5.54 22.32 2.32
C TYR A 128 -4.56 22.88 1.28
N ASN A 129 -3.79 23.87 1.70
CA ASN A 129 -2.70 24.47 0.93
C ASN A 129 -1.44 24.39 1.80
N TYR A 130 -0.39 23.73 1.28
CA TYR A 130 0.89 23.56 1.96
C TYR A 130 1.90 24.53 1.36
N ILE A 131 2.48 25.36 2.20
CA ILE A 131 3.43 26.40 1.79
C ILE A 131 4.69 26.22 2.62
N THR A 132 5.79 25.93 1.95
CA THR A 132 7.07 25.58 2.60
C THR A 132 8.02 26.78 2.57
N TRP A 133 8.74 26.98 3.67
CA TRP A 133 9.90 27.88 3.72
C TRP A 133 11.17 27.07 3.99
N ASP A 134 12.13 27.20 3.09
CA ASP A 134 13.43 26.53 3.10
C ASP A 134 14.52 27.27 3.90
N GLY A 135 14.16 28.31 4.64
CA GLY A 135 15.09 29.10 5.42
C GLY A 135 15.93 30.08 4.60
N LEU A 136 15.64 30.28 3.31
CA LEU A 136 16.34 31.21 2.42
C LEU A 136 15.58 32.54 2.26
N ASP A 137 16.28 33.60 1.88
CA ASP A 137 15.69 34.89 1.46
C ASP A 137 15.27 34.86 -0.02
N GLU A 138 14.80 36.02 -0.53
CA GLU A 138 14.37 36.19 -1.93
C GLU A 138 15.50 35.96 -2.94
N LYS A 139 16.76 36.10 -2.52
CA LYS A 139 17.95 35.96 -3.36
C LYS A 139 18.59 34.56 -3.25
N GLY A 140 18.02 33.69 -2.44
CA GLY A 140 18.52 32.36 -2.16
C GLY A 140 19.65 32.30 -1.12
N ALA A 141 19.86 33.37 -0.35
CA ALA A 141 20.82 33.36 0.73
C ALA A 141 20.21 32.79 2.03
N GLU A 142 20.97 32.01 2.78
CA GLU A 142 20.55 31.49 4.06
C GLU A 142 20.23 32.58 5.08
N MET A 143 19.08 32.52 5.70
CA MET A 143 18.70 33.41 6.76
C MET A 143 19.38 33.03 8.08
N PRO A 144 19.85 34.01 8.87
CA PRO A 144 20.47 33.76 10.19
C PRO A 144 19.54 33.00 11.13
N GLU A 145 20.13 32.35 12.14
CA GLU A 145 19.35 31.81 13.26
C GLU A 145 18.56 32.95 13.96
N GLY A 146 17.35 32.64 14.33
CA GLY A 146 16.49 33.60 15.03
C GLY A 146 15.00 33.38 14.78
N MET A 147 14.25 34.29 15.38
CA MET A 147 12.80 34.31 15.26
C MET A 147 12.36 35.07 14.01
N TYR A 148 11.48 34.47 13.25
CA TYR A 148 10.79 35.02 12.09
C TYR A 148 9.29 34.97 12.30
N ILE A 149 8.57 35.70 11.48
CA ILE A 149 7.11 35.67 11.43
C ILE A 149 6.72 35.22 10.02
N MET A 150 5.98 34.13 9.95
CA MET A 150 5.30 33.73 8.73
C MET A 150 3.90 34.32 8.75
N GLN A 151 3.59 35.19 7.78
CA GLN A 151 2.36 35.95 7.72
C GLN A 151 1.58 35.65 6.45
N ILE A 152 0.30 35.38 6.60
CA ILE A 152 -0.65 35.29 5.49
C ILE A 152 -1.60 36.45 5.51
N THR A 153 -1.79 37.10 4.36
CA THR A 153 -2.72 38.23 4.17
C THR A 153 -3.66 37.91 2.99
N SER A 154 -4.95 38.10 3.21
CA SER A 154 -5.99 38.03 2.19
C SER A 154 -7.05 39.09 2.47
N GLY A 155 -7.19 40.06 1.57
CA GLY A 155 -8.05 41.22 1.76
C GLY A 155 -7.68 42.01 3.02
N LYS A 156 -8.61 42.10 3.95
CA LYS A 156 -8.40 42.77 5.26
C LYS A 156 -7.94 41.80 6.37
N THR A 157 -7.88 40.52 6.10
CA THR A 157 -7.52 39.48 7.08
C THR A 157 -6.05 39.21 7.03
N THR A 158 -5.38 39.29 8.17
CA THR A 158 -3.97 38.93 8.34
C THR A 158 -3.83 38.00 9.53
N VAL A 159 -3.14 36.85 9.31
CA VAL A 159 -2.79 35.92 10.37
C VAL A 159 -1.27 35.73 10.35
N ALA A 160 -0.65 35.67 11.52
CA ALA A 160 0.79 35.54 11.67
C ALA A 160 1.14 34.41 12.64
N LYS A 161 2.17 33.65 12.33
CA LYS A 161 2.74 32.59 13.17
C LYS A 161 4.21 32.82 13.40
N LYS A 162 4.67 32.56 14.63
CA LYS A 162 6.11 32.66 14.98
C LYS A 162 6.84 31.41 14.45
N VAL A 163 8.00 31.63 13.88
CA VAL A 163 8.88 30.60 13.35
C VAL A 163 10.28 30.78 13.89
N LEU A 164 10.83 29.74 14.48
CA LEU A 164 12.19 29.78 15.04
C LEU A 164 13.13 28.94 14.15
N ARG A 165 14.13 29.59 13.54
CA ARG A 165 15.20 28.94 12.78
C ARG A 165 16.43 28.72 13.67
N LEU A 166 16.92 27.49 13.76
CA LEU A 166 18.11 27.08 14.51
C LEU A 166 18.93 26.10 13.67
N THR A 167 20.21 26.29 13.52
CA THR A 167 21.11 25.42 12.73
C THR A 167 21.15 23.98 13.25
N ASN A 168 21.00 23.82 14.57
CA ASN A 168 20.97 22.51 15.24
C ASN A 168 19.57 22.13 15.77
N ALA A 169 18.50 22.69 15.19
CA ALA A 169 17.17 22.22 15.54
C ALA A 169 17.05 20.72 15.21
N PRO A 170 16.45 19.92 16.10
CA PRO A 170 16.17 18.52 15.76
C PRO A 170 15.42 18.50 14.43
N SER A 171 15.90 17.72 13.48
CA SER A 171 15.22 17.49 12.20
C SER A 171 13.88 16.77 12.38
N SER A 172 13.60 16.34 13.61
CA SER A 172 12.35 15.76 14.08
C SER A 172 12.02 16.37 15.45
N GLY A 173 11.29 17.47 15.43
CA GLY A 173 10.41 17.73 16.55
C GLY A 173 9.37 16.61 16.54
N THR A 174 9.40 15.71 17.49
CA THR A 174 8.18 14.98 17.87
C THR A 174 7.15 16.06 18.15
N VAL A 175 6.06 16.05 17.40
CA VAL A 175 4.88 16.83 17.73
C VAL A 175 4.50 16.40 19.13
N ALA A 176 4.72 17.24 20.11
CA ALA A 176 4.02 17.12 21.37
C ALA A 176 2.54 17.37 21.05
N GLY A 177 1.80 16.28 20.92
CA GLY A 177 0.44 16.23 20.39
C GLY A 177 0.44 16.33 18.86
N ASN A 178 0.21 15.23 18.18
CA ASN A 178 -0.42 15.20 16.86
C ASN A 178 -1.81 15.82 17.05
N LEU A 179 -1.88 17.13 17.00
CA LEU A 179 -3.14 17.80 16.74
C LEU A 179 -3.42 17.47 15.27
N ASP A 180 -4.18 16.39 15.08
CA ASP A 180 -4.77 16.04 13.82
C ASP A 180 -5.33 17.34 13.22
N PRO A 181 -4.95 17.73 11.98
CA PRO A 181 -5.53 18.91 11.34
C PRO A 181 -7.05 18.94 11.43
N GLU A 182 -7.69 17.76 11.45
CA GLU A 182 -9.13 17.62 11.68
C GLU A 182 -9.58 18.12 13.07
N VAL A 183 -8.80 17.89 14.13
CA VAL A 183 -9.14 18.35 15.49
C VAL A 183 -9.16 19.87 15.58
N LEU A 184 -8.29 20.56 14.83
CA LEU A 184 -8.29 22.04 14.77
C LEU A 184 -9.40 22.59 13.86
N LEU A 185 -9.75 21.87 12.78
CA LEU A 185 -10.91 22.18 11.94
C LEU A 185 -12.21 22.12 12.76
N GLU A 186 -12.33 21.15 13.65
CA GLU A 186 -13.49 20.95 14.51
C GLU A 186 -13.77 22.10 15.47
N THR A 187 -12.77 22.86 15.86
CA THR A 187 -12.94 24.02 16.75
C THR A 187 -13.45 25.27 16.04
N VAL A 188 -13.51 25.28 14.71
CA VAL A 188 -13.81 26.47 13.91
C VAL A 188 -14.95 26.26 12.92
N VAL A 189 -15.07 25.04 12.35
CA VAL A 189 -16.16 24.67 11.42
C VAL A 189 -17.30 24.06 12.22
N ALA A 190 -18.50 24.49 11.92
CA ALA A 190 -19.70 23.95 12.61
C ALA A 190 -19.83 22.43 12.36
N THR A 191 -19.77 21.67 13.43
CA THR A 191 -19.85 20.22 13.44
C THR A 191 -21.22 19.79 13.96
N TYR A 192 -21.84 18.83 13.31
CA TYR A 192 -23.19 18.40 13.60
C TYR A 192 -23.25 16.90 13.93
N GLN A 193 -24.11 16.57 14.88
CA GLN A 193 -24.67 15.22 14.92
C GLN A 193 -25.80 15.16 13.92
N VAL A 194 -25.78 14.22 12.98
CA VAL A 194 -26.84 14.02 12.00
C VAL A 194 -27.64 12.77 12.33
N THR A 195 -28.93 12.91 12.31
CA THR A 195 -29.88 11.80 12.44
C THR A 195 -30.82 11.80 11.24
N VAL A 196 -30.96 10.63 10.60
CA VAL A 196 -31.93 10.43 9.51
C VAL A 196 -32.82 9.25 9.86
N GLU A 197 -34.16 9.50 9.85
CA GLU A 197 -35.15 8.52 10.24
C GLU A 197 -36.29 8.45 9.21
N ALA A 198 -36.75 7.24 8.94
CA ALA A 198 -37.96 6.99 8.17
C ALA A 198 -38.68 5.74 8.69
N PRO A 199 -40.02 5.66 8.63
CA PRO A 199 -40.76 4.48 9.06
C PRO A 199 -40.33 3.22 8.33
N GLY A 200 -40.01 2.15 9.06
CA GLY A 200 -39.56 0.86 8.52
C GLY A 200 -38.08 0.78 8.13
N TYR A 201 -37.29 1.78 8.48
CA TYR A 201 -35.85 1.81 8.27
C TYR A 201 -35.11 1.98 9.60
N LYS A 202 -33.87 1.46 9.65
CA LYS A 202 -32.94 1.73 10.75
C LYS A 202 -32.70 3.24 10.81
N LYS A 203 -32.64 3.75 12.02
CA LYS A 203 -32.22 5.10 12.28
C LYS A 203 -30.73 5.23 11.91
N TYR A 204 -30.42 6.11 10.98
CA TYR A 204 -29.03 6.48 10.70
C TYR A 204 -28.58 7.56 11.67
N GLN A 205 -27.39 7.40 12.22
CA GLN A 205 -26.74 8.41 13.08
C GLN A 205 -25.28 8.57 12.68
N ASN A 206 -24.91 9.80 12.30
CA ASN A 206 -23.52 10.20 12.22
C ASN A 206 -23.25 11.15 13.38
N PRO A 207 -22.47 10.76 14.39
CA PRO A 207 -22.23 11.57 15.57
C PRO A 207 -21.39 12.81 15.29
N LYS A 208 -20.72 12.87 14.14
CA LYS A 208 -19.78 13.93 13.81
C LYS A 208 -19.73 14.20 12.30
N PHE A 209 -20.64 15.03 11.84
CA PHE A 209 -20.75 15.43 10.45
C PHE A 209 -20.23 16.85 10.26
N ILE A 210 -19.33 17.03 9.29
CA ILE A 210 -18.80 18.34 8.90
C ILE A 210 -19.25 18.62 7.46
N PRO A 211 -19.98 19.70 7.16
CA PRO A 211 -20.48 20.01 5.82
C PRO A 211 -19.42 20.45 4.80
N GLN A 212 -18.18 20.24 4.96
CA GLN A 212 -16.97 20.44 4.12
C GLN A 212 -17.12 21.29 2.82
N GLY A 213 -17.88 22.39 2.84
CA GLY A 213 -18.10 23.21 1.63
C GLY A 213 -18.95 22.56 0.52
N LYS A 214 -19.28 21.29 0.61
CA LYS A 214 -20.18 20.62 -0.32
C LYS A 214 -21.64 20.98 -0.02
N SER A 215 -22.41 21.33 -1.06
CA SER A 215 -23.84 21.59 -0.92
C SER A 215 -24.68 20.33 -1.00
N THR A 216 -24.15 19.23 -1.53
CA THR A 216 -24.92 18.00 -1.81
C THR A 216 -24.44 16.84 -0.96
N HIS A 217 -25.36 16.28 -0.15
CA HIS A 217 -25.13 15.11 0.70
C HIS A 217 -26.28 14.13 0.57
N HIS A 218 -25.96 12.91 0.19
CA HIS A 218 -26.93 11.82 0.06
C HIS A 218 -26.91 10.94 1.32
N TRP A 219 -28.08 10.36 1.66
CA TRP A 219 -28.21 9.45 2.79
C TRP A 219 -28.83 8.15 2.31
N VAL A 220 -28.23 7.05 2.71
CA VAL A 220 -28.76 5.71 2.45
C VAL A 220 -29.28 5.14 3.75
N LEU A 221 -30.57 4.78 3.77
CA LEU A 221 -31.19 4.11 4.92
C LEU A 221 -31.36 2.62 4.61
N PHE A 222 -30.98 1.82 5.57
CA PHE A 222 -31.15 0.37 5.54
C PHE A 222 -32.36 -0.03 6.33
N LYS A 223 -33.12 -1.03 5.86
CA LYS A 223 -34.10 -1.70 6.69
C LYS A 223 -33.41 -2.53 7.74
N GLU A 224 -34.11 -2.81 8.86
CA GLU A 224 -33.67 -3.86 9.78
C GLU A 224 -33.55 -5.16 8.98
N ASP A 225 -32.34 -5.60 8.78
CA ASP A 225 -32.00 -6.79 8.01
C ASP A 225 -30.99 -7.63 8.78
N THR A 226 -31.51 -8.70 9.37
CA THR A 226 -30.70 -9.62 10.17
C THR A 226 -29.79 -10.51 9.32
N LEU A 227 -30.05 -10.56 7.99
CA LEU A 227 -29.31 -11.40 7.05
C LEU A 227 -29.19 -10.70 5.68
N PRO A 228 -28.44 -9.57 5.60
CA PRO A 228 -28.34 -8.76 4.38
C PRO A 228 -27.57 -9.47 3.26
N PHE A 229 -26.67 -10.38 3.62
CA PHE A 229 -25.89 -11.23 2.73
C PHE A 229 -25.93 -12.67 3.23
N ARG A 230 -25.84 -13.61 2.31
CA ARG A 230 -25.67 -15.02 2.63
C ARG A 230 -24.94 -15.76 1.51
N THR A 231 -24.51 -16.99 1.78
CA THR A 231 -24.05 -17.91 0.74
C THR A 231 -25.23 -18.53 0.01
N VAL A 232 -25.16 -18.58 -1.33
CA VAL A 232 -26.16 -19.22 -2.19
C VAL A 232 -25.41 -19.98 -3.28
N ASP A 233 -25.51 -21.31 -3.26
CA ASP A 233 -24.74 -22.18 -4.16
C ASP A 233 -23.26 -21.75 -4.26
N HIS A 234 -22.77 -21.43 -5.44
CA HIS A 234 -21.35 -21.10 -5.69
C HIS A 234 -20.93 -19.68 -5.26
N TYR A 235 -21.86 -18.83 -4.79
CA TYR A 235 -21.62 -17.39 -4.65
C TYR A 235 -22.06 -16.85 -3.28
N LEU A 236 -21.55 -15.69 -2.95
CA LEU A 236 -22.17 -14.82 -1.97
C LEU A 236 -23.33 -14.09 -2.68
N ALA A 237 -24.39 -13.78 -1.94
CA ALA A 237 -25.56 -13.13 -2.51
C ALA A 237 -26.11 -12.03 -1.61
N ILE A 238 -26.59 -10.95 -2.22
CA ILE A 238 -27.20 -9.81 -1.55
C ILE A 238 -28.72 -9.97 -1.51
N ARG A 239 -29.32 -9.65 -0.38
CA ARG A 239 -30.78 -9.62 -0.23
C ARG A 239 -31.40 -8.48 -1.01
N LYS A 240 -32.40 -8.77 -1.84
CA LYS A 240 -33.19 -7.83 -2.63
C LYS A 240 -34.38 -7.28 -1.87
N ALA A 241 -35.05 -6.28 -2.46
CA ALA A 241 -36.23 -5.65 -1.90
C ALA A 241 -37.43 -6.61 -1.77
N ASP A 242 -37.50 -7.63 -2.62
CA ASP A 242 -38.52 -8.69 -2.63
C ASP A 242 -38.17 -9.85 -1.68
N ASN A 243 -37.11 -9.72 -0.87
CA ASN A 243 -36.54 -10.75 0.01
C ASN A 243 -35.90 -11.95 -0.71
N THR A 244 -35.75 -11.95 -2.01
CA THR A 244 -34.92 -12.91 -2.73
C THR A 244 -33.45 -12.53 -2.58
N TYR A 245 -32.55 -13.44 -2.99
CA TYR A 245 -31.11 -13.21 -2.95
C TYR A 245 -30.52 -13.25 -4.34
N GLU A 246 -29.75 -12.23 -4.68
CA GLU A 246 -29.06 -12.10 -5.95
C GLU A 246 -27.58 -12.44 -5.78
N PRO A 247 -27.06 -13.47 -6.48
CA PRO A 247 -25.64 -13.81 -6.45
C PRO A 247 -24.76 -12.67 -6.96
N ILE A 248 -23.60 -12.50 -6.36
CA ILE A 248 -22.59 -11.49 -6.72
C ILE A 248 -21.28 -12.20 -7.05
N PHE A 249 -20.69 -11.87 -8.19
CA PHE A 249 -19.29 -12.17 -8.45
C PHE A 249 -18.42 -11.07 -7.83
N ILE A 250 -17.49 -11.43 -6.95
CA ILE A 250 -16.63 -10.49 -6.26
C ILE A 250 -15.44 -10.17 -7.14
N ASN A 251 -15.39 -8.95 -7.65
CA ASN A 251 -14.21 -8.35 -8.27
C ASN A 251 -13.65 -7.35 -7.25
N GLY A 252 -12.81 -7.85 -6.35
CA GLY A 252 -12.32 -7.11 -5.20
C GLY A 252 -10.83 -6.78 -5.28
N ILE A 253 -10.39 -5.92 -4.36
CA ILE A 253 -8.98 -5.54 -4.18
C ILE A 253 -8.61 -5.56 -2.70
N CYS A 254 -7.40 -6.03 -2.40
CA CYS A 254 -6.84 -5.95 -1.05
C CYS A 254 -6.35 -4.54 -0.76
N LEU A 255 -6.84 -3.98 0.34
CA LEU A 255 -6.41 -2.69 0.85
C LEU A 255 -5.35 -2.91 1.93
N GLY A 256 -4.13 -3.22 1.50
CA GLY A 256 -2.93 -3.08 2.31
C GLY A 256 -2.49 -1.62 2.25
N ILE A 257 -2.18 -1.03 3.39
CA ILE A 257 -1.68 0.35 3.44
C ILE A 257 -0.24 0.33 3.91
N SER A 258 0.65 0.64 2.99
CA SER A 258 2.07 0.76 3.23
C SER A 258 2.61 1.92 2.41
N THR A 259 2.55 3.11 2.97
CA THR A 259 3.22 4.27 2.38
C THR A 259 4.70 4.28 2.77
N PRO A 260 5.60 4.86 1.95
CA PRO A 260 7.01 4.93 2.29
C PRO A 260 7.26 5.50 3.69
N GLY A 261 8.10 4.82 4.46
CA GLY A 261 8.42 5.20 5.84
C GLY A 261 7.44 4.69 6.91
N THR A 262 6.42 3.93 6.53
CA THR A 262 5.48 3.32 7.48
C THR A 262 5.58 1.79 7.49
N ASN A 263 5.40 1.20 8.66
CA ASN A 263 5.30 -0.24 8.83
C ASN A 263 3.83 -0.69 8.86
N PRO A 264 3.57 -2.00 8.71
CA PRO A 264 2.23 -2.54 8.91
C PRO A 264 1.64 -2.10 10.25
N GLY A 265 0.38 -1.68 10.25
CA GLY A 265 -0.29 -1.16 11.44
C GLY A 265 -0.05 0.32 11.74
N ASN A 266 0.93 0.97 11.14
CA ASN A 266 1.14 2.42 11.23
C ASN A 266 0.26 3.19 10.24
N LEU A 267 -1.02 2.90 10.20
CA LEU A 267 -1.97 3.40 9.21
C LEU A 267 -2.15 4.93 9.27
N ALA A 268 -1.15 5.68 8.82
CA ALA A 268 -1.11 7.13 8.91
C ALA A 268 -1.96 7.85 7.84
N ALA A 269 -2.74 7.13 7.03
CA ALA A 269 -3.54 7.70 5.95
C ALA A 269 -4.58 8.72 6.44
N THR A 270 -4.68 9.83 5.75
CA THR A 270 -5.69 10.87 5.95
C THR A 270 -7.04 10.48 5.31
N LYS A 271 -8.11 11.21 5.61
CA LYS A 271 -9.41 11.01 4.95
C LYS A 271 -9.33 11.27 3.45
N GLU A 272 -8.57 12.28 3.03
CA GLU A 272 -8.36 12.65 1.63
C GLU A 272 -7.64 11.53 0.87
N GLU A 273 -6.62 10.90 1.47
CA GLU A 273 -5.92 9.75 0.88
C GLU A 273 -6.87 8.56 0.75
N TYR A 274 -7.61 8.21 1.79
CA TYR A 274 -8.63 7.17 1.70
C TYR A 274 -9.66 7.46 0.61
N ARG A 275 -10.20 8.69 0.54
CA ARG A 275 -11.18 9.07 -0.48
C ARG A 275 -10.60 8.95 -1.89
N ARG A 276 -9.37 9.39 -2.09
CA ARG A 276 -8.67 9.26 -3.38
C ARG A 276 -8.49 7.78 -3.76
N TRP A 277 -8.04 6.93 -2.85
CA TRP A 277 -7.86 5.51 -3.11
C TRP A 277 -9.20 4.79 -3.37
N LEU A 278 -10.24 5.09 -2.62
CA LEU A 278 -11.58 4.56 -2.90
C LEU A 278 -12.08 4.97 -4.29
N THR A 279 -11.80 6.22 -4.70
CA THR A 279 -12.13 6.70 -6.04
C THR A 279 -11.38 5.90 -7.12
N LEU A 280 -10.08 5.69 -6.96
CA LEU A 280 -9.27 4.88 -7.88
C LEU A 280 -9.79 3.43 -7.99
N ILE A 281 -10.11 2.81 -6.86
CA ILE A 281 -10.68 1.46 -6.80
C ILE A 281 -12.02 1.41 -7.55
N TRP A 282 -12.89 2.35 -7.26
CA TRP A 282 -14.21 2.44 -7.88
C TRP A 282 -14.13 2.69 -9.40
N GLU A 283 -13.29 3.63 -9.83
CA GLU A 283 -13.07 3.94 -11.25
C GLU A 283 -12.48 2.76 -12.03
N ALA A 284 -11.66 1.93 -11.40
CA ALA A 284 -11.11 0.73 -12.00
C ALA A 284 -12.14 -0.41 -12.15
N GLY A 285 -13.36 -0.25 -11.62
CA GLY A 285 -14.43 -1.24 -11.79
C GLY A 285 -14.51 -2.30 -10.70
N PHE A 286 -13.76 -2.18 -9.61
CA PHE A 286 -13.91 -3.06 -8.46
C PHE A 286 -15.25 -2.82 -7.76
N ASN A 287 -15.79 -3.86 -7.13
CA ASN A 287 -17.05 -3.82 -6.37
C ASN A 287 -16.88 -4.11 -4.89
N SER A 288 -15.69 -4.50 -4.45
CA SER A 288 -15.41 -4.84 -3.06
C SER A 288 -13.97 -4.53 -2.66
N ILE A 289 -13.79 -4.28 -1.36
CA ILE A 289 -12.48 -4.05 -0.73
C ILE A 289 -12.30 -5.11 0.36
N ARG A 290 -11.11 -5.71 0.46
CA ARG A 290 -10.72 -6.55 1.57
C ARG A 290 -9.73 -5.81 2.46
N THR A 291 -10.00 -5.76 3.77
CA THR A 291 -9.04 -5.36 4.79
C THR A 291 -8.64 -6.57 5.63
N TYR A 292 -7.40 -6.61 6.11
CA TYR A 292 -6.86 -7.72 6.91
C TYR A 292 -7.11 -7.53 8.40
N THR A 293 -6.97 -6.29 8.83
CA THR A 293 -7.06 -5.86 10.22
C THR A 293 -8.02 -4.70 10.35
N LEU A 294 -8.24 -4.27 11.58
CA LEU A 294 -8.97 -3.06 11.88
C LEU A 294 -8.19 -1.83 11.39
N HIS A 295 -8.86 -0.94 10.67
CA HIS A 295 -8.36 0.38 10.30
C HIS A 295 -8.78 1.44 11.31
N TYR A 296 -8.18 2.63 11.26
CA TYR A 296 -8.63 3.77 12.08
C TYR A 296 -10.08 4.17 11.76
N PRO A 297 -10.82 4.76 12.72
CA PRO A 297 -12.23 5.15 12.52
C PRO A 297 -12.49 5.94 11.24
N ARG A 298 -11.57 6.84 10.88
CA ARG A 298 -11.66 7.67 9.68
C ARG A 298 -11.77 6.91 8.35
N PHE A 299 -11.21 5.69 8.26
CA PHE A 299 -11.42 4.85 7.09
C PHE A 299 -12.88 4.48 6.90
N TYR A 300 -13.53 4.03 7.98
CA TYR A 300 -14.93 3.60 7.95
C TYR A 300 -15.88 4.78 7.73
N GLU A 301 -15.56 5.95 8.27
CA GLU A 301 -16.27 7.19 8.03
C GLU A 301 -16.21 7.58 6.55
N VAL A 302 -15.02 7.55 5.95
CA VAL A 302 -14.85 7.85 4.51
C VAL A 302 -15.53 6.81 3.63
N LEU A 303 -15.47 5.52 3.99
CA LEU A 303 -16.17 4.46 3.24
C LEU A 303 -17.69 4.67 3.26
N ASP A 304 -18.26 5.00 4.41
CA ASP A 304 -19.70 5.29 4.54
C ASP A 304 -20.09 6.52 3.70
N GLU A 305 -19.31 7.61 3.80
CA GLU A 305 -19.54 8.81 2.99
C GLU A 305 -19.43 8.52 1.49
N PHE A 306 -18.39 7.79 1.09
CA PHE A 306 -18.17 7.42 -0.30
C PHE A 306 -19.29 6.56 -0.86
N ASN A 307 -19.73 5.54 -0.13
CA ASN A 307 -20.79 4.64 -0.55
C ASN A 307 -22.14 5.35 -0.60
N ARG A 308 -22.40 6.33 0.26
CA ARG A 308 -23.61 7.16 0.19
C ARG A 308 -23.61 8.07 -1.04
N GLU A 309 -22.46 8.58 -1.46
CA GLU A 309 -22.31 9.35 -2.70
C GLU A 309 -22.45 8.46 -3.95
N HIS A 310 -22.00 7.20 -3.87
CA HIS A 310 -21.98 6.22 -4.96
C HIS A 310 -22.98 5.06 -4.73
N PHE A 311 -24.12 5.36 -4.15
CA PHE A 311 -25.11 4.36 -3.69
C PHE A 311 -25.61 3.39 -4.78
N GLU A 312 -25.52 3.76 -6.05
CA GLU A 312 -25.91 2.88 -7.17
C GLU A 312 -24.89 1.75 -7.41
N ARG A 313 -23.63 1.97 -7.04
CA ARG A 313 -22.53 0.99 -7.12
C ARG A 313 -21.60 1.16 -5.92
N PRO A 314 -22.03 0.79 -4.71
CA PRO A 314 -21.19 0.92 -3.53
C PRO A 314 -20.00 -0.04 -3.57
N LEU A 315 -18.95 0.28 -2.84
CA LEU A 315 -17.83 -0.61 -2.55
C LEU A 315 -18.15 -1.42 -1.28
N TRP A 316 -18.39 -2.72 -1.45
CA TRP A 316 -18.65 -3.59 -0.30
C TRP A 316 -17.37 -3.92 0.45
N LEU A 317 -17.44 -4.02 1.77
CA LEU A 317 -16.30 -4.36 2.61
C LEU A 317 -16.31 -5.84 2.98
N MET A 318 -15.18 -6.52 2.75
CA MET A 318 -14.82 -7.81 3.34
C MET A 318 -13.83 -7.51 4.47
N GLN A 319 -14.33 -7.53 5.70
CA GLN A 319 -13.52 -7.16 6.86
C GLN A 319 -12.74 -8.36 7.39
N GLY A 320 -11.45 -8.15 7.64
CA GLY A 320 -10.59 -9.14 8.28
C GLY A 320 -10.54 -9.03 9.80
N VAL A 321 -10.24 -10.15 10.43
CA VAL A 321 -9.82 -10.24 11.84
C VAL A 321 -8.54 -11.07 11.86
N TRP A 322 -7.41 -10.44 12.16
CA TRP A 322 -6.10 -11.09 12.10
C TRP A 322 -5.87 -12.00 13.31
N LEU A 323 -5.33 -13.18 13.07
CA LEU A 323 -4.79 -14.06 14.09
C LEU A 323 -3.31 -13.70 14.28
N ASP A 324 -2.92 -13.36 15.48
CA ASP A 324 -1.56 -12.93 15.82
C ASP A 324 -0.53 -14.00 15.43
N GLU A 325 0.62 -13.60 14.90
CA GLU A 325 1.72 -14.49 14.51
C GLU A 325 2.73 -14.70 15.65
N GLU A 326 2.87 -13.72 16.51
CA GLU A 326 3.79 -13.77 17.67
C GLU A 326 3.20 -14.57 18.83
N LEU A 327 2.84 -15.82 18.57
CA LEU A 327 2.37 -16.72 19.59
C LEU A 327 3.55 -17.31 20.38
N SER A 328 3.38 -17.45 21.69
CA SER A 328 4.37 -18.12 22.55
C SER A 328 4.50 -19.62 22.29
N SER A 329 3.58 -20.20 21.54
CA SER A 329 3.49 -21.60 21.20
C SER A 329 2.81 -21.77 19.83
N PRO A 330 3.20 -22.75 19.01
CA PRO A 330 2.52 -23.06 17.77
C PRO A 330 1.13 -23.72 17.96
N ASN A 331 0.70 -23.94 19.21
CA ASN A 331 -0.61 -24.53 19.50
C ASN A 331 -1.75 -23.50 19.34
N LEU A 332 -2.59 -23.67 18.34
CA LEU A 332 -3.72 -22.77 18.06
C LEU A 332 -4.68 -22.62 19.24
N TYR A 333 -4.85 -23.66 20.08
CA TYR A 333 -5.76 -23.60 21.25
C TYR A 333 -5.32 -22.59 22.30
N GLU A 334 -4.03 -22.30 22.41
CA GLU A 334 -3.50 -21.30 23.34
C GLU A 334 -3.82 -19.87 22.89
N SER A 335 -4.03 -19.64 21.60
CA SER A 335 -4.42 -18.33 21.05
C SER A 335 -5.92 -18.03 21.17
N SER A 336 -6.74 -19.02 21.56
CA SER A 336 -8.20 -18.96 21.49
C SER A 336 -8.80 -17.71 22.15
N ALA A 337 -8.41 -17.41 23.38
CA ALA A 337 -8.97 -16.30 24.15
C ALA A 337 -8.60 -14.92 23.54
N LEU A 338 -7.37 -14.78 23.08
CA LEU A 338 -6.89 -13.56 22.42
C LEU A 338 -7.60 -13.35 21.09
N PHE A 339 -7.77 -14.40 20.31
CA PHE A 339 -8.43 -14.33 19.03
C PHE A 339 -9.93 -14.05 19.16
N ASP A 340 -10.62 -14.66 20.14
CA ASP A 340 -12.02 -14.36 20.46
C ASP A 340 -12.19 -12.90 20.88
N SER A 341 -11.24 -12.35 21.64
CA SER A 341 -11.23 -10.93 22.00
C SER A 341 -11.07 -10.03 20.77
N ALA A 342 -10.18 -10.39 19.85
CA ALA A 342 -10.00 -9.65 18.60
C ALA A 342 -11.25 -9.69 17.71
N ILE A 343 -11.92 -10.84 17.63
CA ILE A 343 -13.21 -11.00 16.92
C ILE A 343 -14.25 -10.05 17.52
N ALA A 344 -14.42 -10.07 18.85
CA ALA A 344 -15.37 -9.22 19.54
C ALA A 344 -15.07 -7.73 19.34
N GLU A 345 -13.79 -7.34 19.43
CA GLU A 345 -13.34 -5.96 19.21
C GLU A 345 -13.70 -5.47 17.81
N VAL A 346 -13.37 -6.24 16.78
CA VAL A 346 -13.68 -5.86 15.38
C VAL A 346 -15.20 -5.75 15.18
N LEU A 347 -15.97 -6.71 15.64
CA LEU A 347 -17.44 -6.67 15.54
C LEU A 347 -18.02 -5.44 16.24
N ASP A 348 -17.59 -5.12 17.45
CA ASP A 348 -18.03 -3.94 18.19
C ASP A 348 -17.68 -2.65 17.41
N CYS A 349 -16.49 -2.57 16.80
CA CYS A 349 -16.06 -1.43 15.98
C CYS A 349 -16.96 -1.26 14.74
N MET A 350 -17.27 -2.36 14.04
CA MET A 350 -18.09 -2.29 12.83
C MET A 350 -19.53 -1.86 13.11
N HIS A 351 -20.03 -2.11 14.32
CA HIS A 351 -21.35 -1.66 14.78
C HIS A 351 -21.31 -0.30 15.51
N GLY A 352 -20.18 0.42 15.47
CA GLY A 352 -20.06 1.73 16.08
C GLY A 352 -20.14 1.75 17.61
N ASN A 353 -19.69 0.70 18.27
CA ASN A 353 -19.86 0.50 19.71
C ASN A 353 -18.56 0.19 20.45
N ARG A 354 -17.45 0.88 20.06
CA ARG A 354 -16.15 0.60 20.68
C ARG A 354 -15.28 1.85 20.79
N VAL A 355 -14.63 1.98 21.95
CA VAL A 355 -13.52 2.92 22.14
C VAL A 355 -12.28 2.10 22.44
N ILE A 356 -11.22 2.35 21.69
CA ILE A 356 -9.92 1.68 21.83
C ILE A 356 -8.90 2.74 22.21
N GLY A 357 -8.19 2.54 23.32
CA GLY A 357 -7.07 3.39 23.73
C GLY A 357 -5.89 3.30 22.76
N GLU A 358 -5.02 4.29 22.80
CA GLU A 358 -3.81 4.33 21.99
C GLU A 358 -2.96 3.08 22.22
N ARG A 359 -2.50 2.46 21.12
CA ARG A 359 -1.66 1.26 21.11
C ARG A 359 -0.70 1.29 19.92
N GLN A 360 0.52 0.81 20.15
CA GLN A 360 1.55 0.80 19.11
C GLN A 360 1.24 -0.25 18.02
N GLY A 361 1.43 0.12 16.75
CA GLY A 361 1.34 -0.80 15.61
C GLY A 361 -0.05 -1.34 15.29
N ARG A 362 -1.10 -0.81 15.92
CA ARG A 362 -2.51 -1.22 15.69
C ARG A 362 -3.44 -0.03 15.72
N ALA A 363 -4.53 -0.10 14.95
CA ALA A 363 -5.54 0.95 14.92
C ALA A 363 -6.22 1.13 16.30
N PHE A 364 -6.51 2.38 16.63
CA PHE A 364 -7.19 2.79 17.85
C PHE A 364 -8.10 4.00 17.58
N GLY A 365 -8.91 4.39 18.54
CA GLY A 365 -9.82 5.53 18.46
C GLY A 365 -11.24 5.20 18.87
N THR A 366 -12.16 6.12 18.57
CA THR A 366 -13.58 5.98 18.88
C THR A 366 -14.35 5.55 17.64
N TYR A 367 -14.85 4.31 17.65
CA TYR A 367 -15.70 3.74 16.62
C TYR A 367 -17.16 3.94 17.06
N ASN A 368 -17.80 4.98 16.57
CA ASN A 368 -19.15 5.37 16.94
C ASN A 368 -20.11 5.51 15.75
N LEU A 369 -19.66 5.12 14.55
CA LEU A 369 -20.46 5.02 13.34
C LEU A 369 -20.73 3.54 13.02
N ASP A 370 -22.01 3.15 12.91
CA ASP A 370 -22.39 1.80 12.46
C ASP A 370 -22.19 1.69 10.94
N VAL A 371 -21.16 0.96 10.52
CA VAL A 371 -20.86 0.67 9.11
C VAL A 371 -21.19 -0.77 8.72
N SER A 372 -21.79 -1.53 9.61
CA SER A 372 -22.06 -2.95 9.43
C SER A 372 -22.94 -3.26 8.22
N ASP A 373 -23.71 -2.28 7.73
CA ASP A 373 -24.55 -2.43 6.56
C ASP A 373 -23.79 -2.41 5.22
N TRP A 374 -22.53 -1.93 5.24
CA TRP A 374 -21.60 -1.98 4.11
C TRP A 374 -20.74 -3.25 4.06
N ILE A 375 -20.84 -4.12 5.09
CA ILE A 375 -20.01 -5.33 5.21
C ILE A 375 -20.74 -6.50 4.57
N MET A 376 -20.12 -7.09 3.53
CA MET A 376 -20.68 -8.25 2.85
C MET A 376 -20.24 -9.58 3.48
N GLY A 377 -19.17 -9.60 4.26
CA GLY A 377 -18.67 -10.79 4.93
C GLY A 377 -17.39 -10.52 5.72
N TYR A 378 -16.90 -11.58 6.36
CA TYR A 378 -15.66 -11.55 7.11
C TYR A 378 -14.74 -12.71 6.71
N ILE A 379 -13.44 -12.43 6.68
CA ILE A 379 -12.39 -13.45 6.57
C ILE A 379 -11.52 -13.31 7.81
N ILE A 380 -11.55 -14.32 8.69
CA ILE A 380 -10.80 -14.31 9.94
C ILE A 380 -9.54 -15.18 9.85
N GLY A 381 -8.53 -14.87 10.67
CA GLY A 381 -7.27 -15.60 10.71
C GLY A 381 -6.24 -15.08 9.71
N ARG A 382 -5.27 -15.91 9.45
CA ARG A 382 -4.13 -15.69 8.53
C ARG A 382 -3.78 -17.00 7.82
N GLU A 383 -2.78 -16.98 6.99
CA GLU A 383 -2.10 -18.18 6.51
C GLU A 383 -1.39 -18.85 7.70
N VAL A 384 -1.96 -19.94 8.20
CA VAL A 384 -1.35 -20.74 9.28
C VAL A 384 -0.33 -21.68 8.65
N TYR A 385 0.83 -21.82 9.27
CA TYR A 385 1.87 -22.71 8.73
C TYR A 385 1.55 -24.19 8.96
N PRO A 386 1.95 -25.09 8.05
CA PRO A 386 1.71 -26.53 8.21
C PRO A 386 2.23 -27.11 9.51
N ASP A 387 3.38 -26.67 10.01
CA ASP A 387 3.96 -27.14 11.27
C ASP A 387 3.14 -26.73 12.50
N GLU A 388 2.45 -25.59 12.49
CA GLU A 388 1.51 -25.19 13.55
C GLU A 388 0.30 -26.14 13.59
N ILE A 389 -0.20 -26.53 12.40
CA ILE A 389 -1.31 -27.49 12.30
C ILE A 389 -0.89 -28.87 12.81
N ILE A 390 0.25 -29.39 12.35
CA ILE A 390 0.79 -30.69 12.77
C ILE A 390 1.04 -30.72 14.28
N TYR A 391 1.65 -29.66 14.81
CA TYR A 391 1.92 -29.54 16.25
C TYR A 391 0.61 -29.52 17.06
N THR A 392 -0.35 -28.68 16.65
CA THR A 392 -1.65 -28.58 17.30
C THR A 392 -2.39 -29.91 17.29
N ASP A 393 -2.49 -30.55 16.11
CA ASP A 393 -3.21 -31.79 15.96
C ASP A 393 -2.58 -32.93 16.78
N SER A 394 -1.25 -33.08 16.74
CA SER A 394 -0.53 -34.09 17.51
C SER A 394 -0.71 -33.91 19.02
N LEU A 395 -0.51 -32.68 19.50
CA LEU A 395 -0.62 -32.35 20.94
C LEU A 395 -2.05 -32.60 21.46
N MET A 396 -3.03 -32.07 20.72
CA MET A 396 -4.42 -32.11 21.17
C MET A 396 -5.03 -33.52 21.09
N LEU A 397 -4.65 -34.36 20.10
CA LEU A 397 -5.04 -35.75 20.05
C LEU A 397 -4.39 -36.57 21.16
N HIS A 398 -3.15 -36.24 21.55
CA HIS A 398 -2.51 -36.88 22.71
C HIS A 398 -3.25 -36.58 24.01
N GLN A 399 -3.72 -35.34 24.19
CA GLN A 399 -4.48 -34.92 25.38
C GLN A 399 -5.93 -35.43 25.36
N ASN A 400 -6.58 -35.45 24.20
CA ASN A 400 -7.97 -35.89 24.01
C ASN A 400 -8.14 -36.60 22.64
N PRO A 401 -8.01 -37.94 22.61
CA PRO A 401 -8.16 -38.71 21.36
C PRO A 401 -9.55 -38.58 20.70
N ASN A 402 -10.55 -38.10 21.42
CA ASN A 402 -11.93 -37.91 20.93
C ASN A 402 -12.21 -36.49 20.42
N LEU A 403 -11.20 -35.64 20.28
CA LEU A 403 -11.34 -34.30 19.77
C LEU A 403 -11.43 -34.27 18.24
N THR A 404 -12.44 -34.94 17.73
CA THR A 404 -12.67 -35.16 16.29
C THR A 404 -14.00 -34.62 15.77
N PHE A 405 -14.73 -33.90 16.61
CA PHE A 405 -16.00 -33.29 16.24
C PHE A 405 -16.28 -32.03 17.09
N TYR A 406 -17.16 -31.19 16.57
CA TYR A 406 -17.74 -30.06 17.29
C TYR A 406 -19.21 -29.87 16.92
N ASN A 407 -20.07 -29.72 17.94
CA ASN A 407 -21.46 -29.37 17.80
C ASN A 407 -21.72 -28.00 18.42
N GLY A 408 -21.64 -26.97 17.59
CA GLY A 408 -21.90 -25.60 18.01
C GLY A 408 -23.34 -25.16 17.81
N LYS A 409 -23.59 -23.89 18.06
CA LYS A 409 -24.90 -23.26 17.93
C LYS A 409 -25.26 -22.96 16.47
N PHE A 410 -24.28 -22.58 15.66
CA PHE A 410 -24.45 -22.19 14.27
C PHE A 410 -23.70 -23.08 13.30
N PHE A 411 -22.63 -23.69 13.74
CA PHE A 411 -21.80 -24.58 12.96
C PHE A 411 -21.51 -25.88 13.68
N SER A 412 -21.41 -26.98 12.90
CA SER A 412 -20.90 -28.26 13.40
C SER A 412 -19.93 -28.87 12.39
N ILE A 413 -19.02 -29.71 12.88
CA ILE A 413 -18.10 -30.47 12.06
C ILE A 413 -17.91 -31.87 12.66
N ASP A 414 -17.81 -32.88 11.82
CA ASP A 414 -17.60 -34.28 12.19
C ASP A 414 -16.38 -34.82 11.42
N SER A 415 -15.74 -35.85 11.97
CA SER A 415 -14.57 -36.50 11.37
C SER A 415 -13.48 -35.48 11.04
N ALA A 416 -13.23 -34.62 11.99
CA ALA A 416 -12.35 -33.45 11.87
C ALA A 416 -11.04 -33.66 12.62
N SER A 417 -9.97 -32.98 12.19
CA SER A 417 -8.77 -32.84 13.01
C SER A 417 -8.99 -31.84 14.15
N PRO A 418 -8.17 -31.82 15.19
CA PRO A 418 -8.25 -30.82 16.25
C PRO A 418 -8.16 -29.40 15.74
N SER A 419 -7.32 -29.12 14.75
CA SER A 419 -7.24 -27.80 14.12
C SER A 419 -8.53 -27.43 13.40
N GLU A 420 -9.17 -28.35 12.69
CA GLU A 420 -10.49 -28.14 12.07
C GLU A 420 -11.57 -27.89 13.13
N VAL A 421 -11.52 -28.60 14.26
CA VAL A 421 -12.41 -28.39 15.43
C VAL A 421 -12.18 -27.01 16.02
N TRP A 422 -10.92 -26.56 16.12
CA TRP A 422 -10.58 -25.23 16.59
C TRP A 422 -11.18 -24.14 15.70
N TRP A 423 -11.02 -24.25 14.37
CA TRP A 423 -11.62 -23.32 13.43
C TRP A 423 -13.15 -23.31 13.52
N ALA A 424 -13.79 -24.48 13.58
CA ALA A 424 -15.24 -24.56 13.74
C ALA A 424 -15.73 -23.83 15.01
N ARG A 425 -15.00 -23.93 16.13
CA ARG A 425 -15.30 -23.19 17.37
C ARG A 425 -15.13 -21.67 17.21
N ARG A 426 -14.10 -21.20 16.49
CA ARG A 426 -13.87 -19.75 16.26
C ARG A 426 -14.97 -19.17 15.37
N LEU A 427 -15.34 -19.89 14.30
CA LEU A 427 -16.41 -19.49 13.40
C LEU A 427 -17.78 -19.46 14.13
N ASP A 428 -18.05 -20.45 15.00
CA ASP A 428 -19.27 -20.50 15.79
C ASP A 428 -19.32 -19.37 16.83
N PHE A 429 -18.22 -19.10 17.53
CA PHE A 429 -18.09 -17.96 18.45
C PHE A 429 -18.35 -16.63 17.74
N PHE A 430 -17.75 -16.41 16.57
CA PHE A 430 -17.95 -15.20 15.77
C PHE A 430 -19.45 -14.99 15.49
N MET A 431 -20.10 -16.03 14.99
CA MET A 431 -21.50 -15.98 14.59
C MET A 431 -22.42 -15.77 15.79
N ASP A 432 -22.12 -16.44 16.94
CA ASP A 432 -22.90 -16.27 18.17
C ASP A 432 -22.76 -14.85 18.73
N TYR A 433 -21.54 -14.31 18.76
CA TYR A 433 -21.31 -12.95 19.24
C TYR A 433 -22.06 -11.91 18.37
N GLN A 434 -21.92 -11.99 17.04
CA GLN A 434 -22.59 -11.06 16.14
C GLN A 434 -24.12 -11.16 16.25
N LYS A 435 -24.66 -12.39 16.26
CA LYS A 435 -26.09 -12.63 16.31
C LYS A 435 -26.71 -12.22 17.64
N SER A 436 -26.09 -12.61 18.76
CA SER A 436 -26.63 -12.35 20.10
C SER A 436 -26.57 -10.86 20.45
N ARG A 437 -25.50 -10.17 20.05
CA ARG A 437 -25.27 -8.78 20.43
C ARG A 437 -25.90 -7.77 19.45
N TYR A 438 -25.87 -8.07 18.15
CA TYR A 438 -26.31 -7.14 17.10
C TYR A 438 -27.45 -7.64 16.23
N ASN A 439 -27.98 -8.85 16.52
CA ASN A 439 -29.04 -9.48 15.75
C ASN A 439 -28.78 -9.51 14.24
N LYS A 440 -27.51 -9.61 13.84
CA LYS A 440 -27.06 -9.59 12.45
C LYS A 440 -26.18 -10.80 12.15
N SER A 441 -26.18 -11.21 10.90
CA SER A 441 -25.35 -12.29 10.42
C SER A 441 -24.98 -12.05 8.96
N VAL A 442 -23.73 -12.27 8.59
CA VAL A 442 -23.20 -12.18 7.22
C VAL A 442 -22.31 -13.38 6.93
N PRO A 443 -21.97 -13.66 5.67
CA PRO A 443 -21.05 -14.74 5.31
C PRO A 443 -19.70 -14.64 6.05
N LEU A 444 -19.17 -15.79 6.44
CA LEU A 444 -17.97 -15.91 7.25
C LEU A 444 -17.02 -16.96 6.67
N SER A 445 -15.73 -16.71 6.72
CA SER A 445 -14.66 -17.62 6.29
C SER A 445 -13.44 -17.49 7.20
N GLN A 446 -12.54 -18.46 7.13
CA GLN A 446 -11.15 -18.32 7.57
C GLN A 446 -10.24 -18.09 6.38
N SER A 447 -9.06 -17.47 6.63
CA SER A 447 -7.98 -17.39 5.67
C SER A 447 -7.29 -18.75 5.54
N SER A 448 -7.06 -19.21 4.31
CA SER A 448 -6.31 -20.43 4.00
C SER A 448 -5.43 -20.21 2.76
N TRP A 449 -4.56 -21.16 2.47
CA TRP A 449 -3.67 -21.15 1.32
C TRP A 449 -3.45 -22.58 0.80
N PRO A 450 -2.87 -22.77 -0.41
CA PRO A 450 -2.81 -24.11 -1.02
C PRO A 450 -2.04 -25.15 -0.21
N THR A 451 -1.04 -24.76 0.59
CA THR A 451 -0.31 -25.74 1.44
C THR A 451 -1.16 -26.39 2.54
N LEU A 452 -2.37 -25.93 2.75
CA LEU A 452 -3.35 -26.47 3.69
C LEU A 452 -4.65 -26.87 2.99
N ASP A 453 -4.67 -26.99 1.67
CA ASP A 453 -5.86 -27.40 0.95
C ASP A 453 -6.17 -28.89 1.16
N PRO A 454 -7.38 -29.33 0.87
CA PRO A 454 -7.77 -30.73 1.06
C PRO A 454 -7.45 -31.65 -0.11
N LEU A 455 -6.63 -31.19 -1.07
CA LEU A 455 -6.21 -31.99 -2.21
C LEU A 455 -4.92 -32.76 -1.89
N THR A 456 -4.56 -33.67 -2.76
CA THR A 456 -3.26 -34.35 -2.72
C THR A 456 -2.48 -33.99 -3.98
N HIS A 457 -1.22 -33.68 -3.81
CA HIS A 457 -0.35 -33.17 -4.87
C HIS A 457 0.79 -34.17 -5.17
N PRO A 458 0.60 -35.10 -6.14
CA PRO A 458 1.55 -36.18 -6.42
C PRO A 458 2.95 -35.68 -6.86
N SER A 459 3.06 -34.48 -7.38
CA SER A 459 4.34 -33.87 -7.75
C SER A 459 5.17 -33.40 -6.55
N GLU A 460 4.53 -33.27 -5.37
CA GLU A 460 5.20 -32.75 -4.20
C GLU A 460 6.05 -33.84 -3.53
N PRO A 461 7.35 -33.62 -3.32
CA PRO A 461 8.20 -34.57 -2.60
C PRO A 461 7.70 -34.78 -1.16
N PRO A 462 7.75 -36.03 -0.65
CA PRO A 462 7.32 -36.29 0.71
C PRO A 462 8.25 -35.67 1.74
N TYR A 463 7.72 -35.43 2.95
CA TYR A 463 8.50 -35.00 4.08
C TYR A 463 9.75 -35.90 4.32
N PRO A 464 10.95 -35.39 4.64
CA PRO A 464 11.26 -33.98 4.97
C PRO A 464 11.76 -33.13 3.78
N ILE A 465 11.61 -33.58 2.56
CA ILE A 465 12.14 -32.88 1.37
C ILE A 465 11.35 -31.58 1.11
N SER A 466 10.03 -31.66 1.23
CA SER A 466 9.19 -30.47 1.14
C SER A 466 8.17 -30.44 2.29
N SER A 467 7.59 -29.27 2.55
CA SER A 467 6.52 -29.06 3.52
C SER A 467 5.23 -28.54 2.87
N GLU A 468 5.17 -28.49 1.55
CA GLU A 468 4.07 -27.83 0.83
C GLU A 468 2.78 -28.66 0.78
N ASP A 469 2.85 -30.01 1.01
CA ASP A 469 1.69 -30.92 1.06
C ASP A 469 1.78 -31.85 2.28
N TRP A 470 2.03 -31.31 3.48
CA TRP A 470 2.20 -32.11 4.70
C TRP A 470 0.91 -32.41 5.43
N THR A 471 0.01 -31.45 5.43
CA THR A 471 -1.21 -31.47 6.22
C THR A 471 -2.28 -30.64 5.53
N GLN A 472 -3.50 -30.77 6.03
CA GLN A 472 -4.64 -30.07 5.46
C GLN A 472 -5.53 -29.49 6.56
N VAL A 473 -6.33 -28.47 6.20
CA VAL A 473 -7.45 -27.97 6.99
C VAL A 473 -8.70 -27.97 6.11
N ASP A 474 -9.48 -29.03 6.23
CA ASP A 474 -10.67 -29.25 5.39
C ASP A 474 -11.97 -28.79 6.08
N LEU A 475 -12.33 -27.55 5.88
CA LEU A 475 -13.63 -27.01 6.34
C LEU A 475 -14.75 -27.18 5.31
N SER A 476 -14.53 -27.96 4.24
CA SER A 476 -15.63 -28.41 3.37
C SER A 476 -16.67 -29.24 4.12
N LYS A 477 -16.23 -29.90 5.20
CA LYS A 477 -17.07 -30.69 6.15
C LYS A 477 -17.96 -29.84 7.05
N LEU A 478 -17.69 -28.54 7.18
CA LEU A 478 -18.43 -27.66 8.08
C LEU A 478 -19.91 -27.57 7.66
N LYS A 479 -20.80 -27.81 8.60
CA LYS A 479 -22.27 -27.80 8.41
C LYS A 479 -22.86 -26.56 9.10
N VAL A 480 -23.80 -25.92 8.45
CA VAL A 480 -24.62 -24.85 9.03
C VAL A 480 -25.79 -25.51 9.75
N VAL A 481 -25.88 -25.34 11.08
CA VAL A 481 -26.92 -26.00 11.91
C VAL A 481 -28.05 -25.04 12.35
N ALA A 482 -27.84 -23.73 12.22
CA ALA A 482 -28.88 -22.73 12.45
C ALA A 482 -28.78 -21.62 11.37
N PRO A 483 -29.91 -20.95 11.03
CA PRO A 483 -29.90 -19.92 9.99
C PRO A 483 -28.91 -18.79 10.29
N ASN A 484 -27.97 -18.60 9.39
CA ASN A 484 -26.92 -17.58 9.45
C ASN A 484 -26.45 -17.19 8.03
N GLY A 485 -25.44 -16.33 7.91
CA GLY A 485 -24.87 -15.86 6.63
C GLY A 485 -24.21 -16.97 5.82
N GLY A 486 -23.89 -18.09 6.44
CA GLY A 486 -23.21 -19.23 5.83
C GLY A 486 -21.69 -19.13 5.87
N TYR A 487 -21.08 -20.25 5.50
CA TYR A 487 -19.64 -20.38 5.37
C TYR A 487 -19.26 -20.39 3.89
N PHE A 488 -18.13 -19.74 3.55
CA PHE A 488 -17.46 -19.85 2.25
C PHE A 488 -15.99 -20.16 2.46
N ALA A 489 -15.38 -20.91 1.53
CA ALA A 489 -13.94 -21.16 1.56
C ALA A 489 -13.19 -19.94 1.02
N SER A 490 -12.06 -19.57 1.63
CA SER A 490 -11.21 -18.48 1.20
C SER A 490 -9.74 -18.93 1.12
N TYR A 491 -9.15 -18.80 -0.08
CA TYR A 491 -7.76 -19.18 -0.33
C TYR A 491 -6.96 -18.02 -0.88
N HIS A 492 -5.72 -17.88 -0.38
CA HIS A 492 -4.69 -17.08 -1.03
C HIS A 492 -3.99 -18.00 -2.04
N ALA A 493 -4.37 -17.94 -3.30
CA ALA A 493 -3.83 -18.83 -4.31
C ALA A 493 -3.25 -18.06 -5.49
N TYR A 494 -1.97 -18.26 -5.71
CA TYR A 494 -1.17 -17.60 -6.74
C TYR A 494 -0.75 -18.58 -7.82
N PRO A 495 -0.51 -18.13 -9.07
CA PRO A 495 -0.21 -19.03 -10.19
C PRO A 495 1.19 -19.65 -10.14
N TYR A 496 2.04 -19.28 -9.22
CA TYR A 496 3.46 -19.61 -9.18
C TYR A 496 3.89 -20.35 -7.91
N TYR A 497 3.07 -20.37 -6.86
CA TYR A 497 3.40 -20.99 -5.58
C TYR A 497 2.13 -21.50 -4.87
N PRO A 498 2.15 -22.67 -4.20
CA PRO A 498 3.25 -23.65 -4.11
C PRO A 498 3.64 -24.28 -5.46
N ASP A 499 4.82 -24.91 -5.50
CA ASP A 499 5.39 -25.47 -6.74
C ASP A 499 4.51 -26.52 -7.38
N PHE A 500 3.75 -27.31 -6.62
CA PHE A 500 2.84 -28.33 -7.15
C PHE A 500 1.76 -27.75 -8.09
N ILE A 501 1.38 -26.48 -7.97
CA ILE A 501 0.47 -25.80 -8.91
C ILE A 501 1.07 -25.83 -10.32
N ASN A 502 2.39 -25.81 -10.45
CA ASN A 502 3.11 -25.81 -11.71
C ASN A 502 3.59 -27.18 -12.14
N ASP A 503 3.83 -28.11 -11.20
CA ASP A 503 4.51 -29.37 -11.45
C ASP A 503 3.54 -30.54 -11.59
N ASP A 504 2.34 -30.49 -10.99
CA ASP A 504 1.36 -31.55 -11.14
C ASP A 504 0.91 -31.74 -12.57
N SER A 505 1.10 -32.96 -13.07
CA SER A 505 0.79 -33.36 -14.45
C SER A 505 -0.68 -33.10 -14.81
N LEU A 506 -1.60 -33.28 -13.87
CA LEU A 506 -3.02 -33.01 -14.08
C LEU A 506 -3.26 -31.52 -14.39
N TYR A 507 -2.65 -30.61 -13.60
CA TYR A 507 -2.86 -29.17 -13.79
C TYR A 507 -2.25 -28.67 -15.09
N ARG A 508 -1.15 -29.26 -15.52
CA ARG A 508 -0.45 -28.96 -16.79
C ARG A 508 -1.27 -29.30 -18.04
N THR A 509 -2.32 -30.13 -17.94
CA THR A 509 -3.20 -30.43 -19.07
C THR A 509 -4.14 -29.28 -19.43
N PHE A 510 -4.29 -28.30 -18.58
CA PHE A 510 -5.20 -27.17 -18.80
C PHE A 510 -4.55 -26.04 -19.61
N SER A 511 -5.39 -25.34 -20.37
CA SER A 511 -5.02 -24.17 -21.16
C SER A 511 -6.18 -23.19 -21.24
N ASP A 512 -5.87 -21.93 -21.50
CA ASP A 512 -6.85 -20.91 -21.85
C ASP A 512 -6.49 -20.25 -23.21
N SER A 513 -7.13 -19.15 -23.56
CA SER A 513 -6.87 -18.45 -24.82
C SER A 513 -5.46 -17.86 -24.94
N TYR A 514 -4.71 -17.80 -23.85
CA TYR A 514 -3.32 -17.30 -23.81
C TYR A 514 -2.28 -18.44 -23.85
N GLY A 515 -2.71 -19.71 -23.74
CA GLY A 515 -1.82 -20.87 -23.77
C GLY A 515 -1.93 -21.76 -22.54
N PRO A 516 -0.88 -22.54 -22.20
CA PRO A 516 -0.85 -23.40 -21.03
C PRO A 516 -1.19 -22.66 -19.74
N ASN A 517 -1.95 -23.30 -18.85
CA ASN A 517 -2.41 -22.66 -17.61
C ASN A 517 -2.69 -23.67 -16.49
N SER A 518 -1.64 -24.06 -15.78
CA SER A 518 -1.73 -24.97 -14.62
C SER A 518 -2.55 -24.40 -13.46
N TYR A 519 -2.52 -23.07 -13.28
CA TYR A 519 -3.37 -22.40 -12.28
C TYR A 519 -4.87 -22.60 -12.53
N LEU A 520 -5.30 -22.55 -13.79
CA LEU A 520 -6.68 -22.87 -14.15
C LEU A 520 -7.02 -24.33 -13.78
N GLY A 521 -6.07 -25.25 -13.97
CA GLY A 521 -6.20 -26.65 -13.57
C GLY A 521 -6.37 -26.81 -12.06
N TYR A 522 -5.50 -26.19 -11.30
CA TYR A 522 -5.58 -26.17 -9.83
C TYR A 522 -6.92 -25.62 -9.34
N LEU A 523 -7.31 -24.43 -9.77
CA LEU A 523 -8.58 -23.80 -9.38
C LEU A 523 -9.79 -24.67 -9.74
N THR A 524 -9.75 -25.32 -10.91
CA THR A 524 -10.83 -26.22 -11.35
C THR A 524 -10.95 -27.41 -10.39
N THR A 525 -9.82 -28.01 -10.01
CA THR A 525 -9.78 -29.15 -9.10
C THR A 525 -10.26 -28.77 -7.70
N LEU A 526 -9.73 -27.67 -7.16
CA LEU A 526 -10.11 -27.18 -5.84
C LEU A 526 -11.61 -26.81 -5.79
N LYS A 527 -12.11 -26.10 -6.82
CA LYS A 527 -13.53 -25.74 -6.91
C LYS A 527 -14.44 -26.96 -7.02
N ASN A 528 -14.04 -27.97 -7.76
CA ASN A 528 -14.77 -29.23 -7.86
C ASN A 528 -14.85 -29.95 -6.51
N TYR A 529 -13.77 -29.92 -5.71
CA TYR A 529 -13.78 -30.49 -4.35
C TYR A 529 -14.82 -29.79 -3.45
N TYR A 530 -14.87 -28.45 -3.47
CA TYR A 530 -15.86 -27.68 -2.70
C TYR A 530 -17.29 -27.77 -3.26
N GLY A 531 -17.46 -28.26 -4.47
CA GLY A 531 -18.78 -28.43 -5.11
C GLY A 531 -19.57 -27.10 -5.15
N LYS A 532 -20.75 -27.10 -4.53
CA LYS A 532 -21.62 -25.92 -4.47
C LYS A 532 -21.23 -24.89 -3.41
N LYS A 533 -20.35 -25.19 -2.45
CA LYS A 533 -19.88 -24.20 -1.49
C LYS A 533 -19.13 -23.07 -2.22
N PRO A 534 -19.37 -21.79 -1.87
CA PRO A 534 -18.59 -20.70 -2.46
C PRO A 534 -17.12 -20.88 -2.15
N LEU A 535 -16.30 -20.73 -3.17
CA LEU A 535 -14.85 -20.65 -3.10
C LEU A 535 -14.44 -19.25 -3.56
N LEU A 536 -13.84 -18.47 -2.69
CA LEU A 536 -13.38 -17.12 -2.94
C LEU A 536 -11.86 -17.09 -2.91
N LEU A 537 -11.25 -16.47 -3.90
CA LEU A 537 -9.82 -16.20 -3.83
C LEU A 537 -9.62 -14.98 -2.92
N GLY A 538 -9.23 -15.22 -1.66
CA GLY A 538 -8.93 -14.16 -0.70
C GLY A 538 -7.79 -13.29 -1.21
N GLU A 539 -6.82 -13.91 -1.91
CA GLU A 539 -5.77 -13.22 -2.64
C GLU A 539 -5.47 -13.93 -3.96
N TYR A 540 -5.18 -13.13 -4.98
CA TYR A 540 -4.58 -13.56 -6.24
C TYR A 540 -3.84 -12.37 -6.86
N GLY A 541 -2.84 -12.61 -7.71
CA GLY A 541 -2.15 -11.54 -8.41
C GLY A 541 -0.76 -11.94 -8.90
N VAL A 542 -0.14 -11.03 -9.65
CA VAL A 542 1.29 -11.09 -10.02
C VAL A 542 1.92 -9.71 -9.82
N PRO A 543 3.16 -9.64 -9.33
CA PRO A 543 3.86 -8.37 -9.13
C PRO A 543 4.58 -7.91 -10.41
N SER A 544 5.02 -6.64 -10.41
CA SER A 544 5.82 -6.01 -11.48
C SER A 544 7.26 -5.74 -11.05
N SER A 545 7.86 -6.64 -10.27
CA SER A 545 9.23 -6.53 -9.81
C SER A 545 10.26 -6.78 -10.92
N TRP A 546 11.50 -6.32 -10.69
CA TRP A 546 12.62 -6.62 -11.58
C TRP A 546 13.11 -8.07 -11.44
N GLY A 547 13.13 -8.62 -10.22
CA GLY A 547 13.45 -10.01 -9.96
C GLY A 547 12.24 -10.92 -10.02
N ASN A 548 12.47 -12.21 -10.22
CA ASN A 548 11.49 -13.28 -10.22
C ASN A 548 11.82 -14.29 -9.11
N ALA A 549 10.85 -14.59 -8.25
CA ALA A 549 11.03 -15.52 -7.14
C ALA A 549 10.67 -16.97 -7.51
N HIS A 550 9.58 -17.16 -8.25
CA HIS A 550 9.10 -18.48 -8.68
C HIS A 550 8.60 -18.43 -10.12
N TYR A 551 8.99 -19.41 -10.90
CA TYR A 551 8.50 -19.58 -12.27
C TYR A 551 7.14 -20.26 -12.27
N ALA A 552 6.24 -19.79 -13.14
CA ALA A 552 4.96 -20.43 -13.39
C ALA A 552 4.90 -21.01 -14.80
N HIS A 553 4.35 -22.20 -14.92
CA HIS A 553 4.10 -22.89 -16.19
C HIS A 553 3.26 -22.06 -17.17
N SER A 554 2.38 -21.22 -16.64
CA SER A 554 1.52 -20.31 -17.40
C SER A 554 2.21 -19.05 -17.91
N GLY A 555 3.45 -18.79 -17.50
CA GLY A 555 4.18 -17.53 -17.69
C GLY A 555 3.79 -16.41 -16.72
N MET A 556 2.83 -16.65 -15.82
CA MET A 556 2.41 -15.70 -14.77
C MET A 556 3.28 -15.88 -13.53
N HIS A 557 4.55 -15.50 -13.64
CA HIS A 557 5.60 -15.72 -12.62
C HIS A 557 5.44 -14.85 -11.39
N HIS A 558 6.16 -15.19 -10.33
CA HIS A 558 6.27 -14.37 -9.12
C HIS A 558 7.30 -13.24 -9.32
N GLY A 559 7.00 -12.32 -10.19
CA GLY A 559 7.89 -11.22 -10.55
C GLY A 559 8.51 -11.34 -11.93
N GLY A 560 9.52 -10.51 -12.20
CA GLY A 560 10.14 -10.42 -13.50
C GLY A 560 9.29 -9.73 -14.56
N HIS A 561 8.13 -9.21 -14.22
CA HIS A 561 7.16 -8.60 -15.14
C HIS A 561 7.30 -7.08 -15.22
N THR A 562 7.00 -6.56 -16.40
CA THR A 562 6.71 -5.13 -16.57
C THR A 562 5.33 -4.80 -15.99
N GLU A 563 5.09 -3.53 -15.71
CA GLU A 563 3.76 -3.07 -15.26
C GLU A 563 2.65 -3.41 -16.27
N LYS A 564 2.97 -3.39 -17.56
CA LYS A 564 2.04 -3.80 -18.63
C LYS A 564 1.69 -5.28 -18.52
N GLN A 565 2.70 -6.14 -18.35
CA GLN A 565 2.48 -7.59 -18.16
C GLN A 565 1.69 -7.87 -16.89
N GLN A 566 1.98 -7.17 -15.78
CA GLN A 566 1.21 -7.26 -14.54
C GLN A 566 -0.28 -7.02 -14.81
N GLY A 567 -0.62 -5.96 -15.53
CA GLY A 567 -2.01 -5.64 -15.86
C GLY A 567 -2.68 -6.73 -16.71
N ILE A 568 -2.02 -7.21 -17.76
CA ILE A 568 -2.52 -8.27 -18.65
C ILE A 568 -2.75 -9.58 -17.88
N TYR A 569 -1.78 -9.99 -17.06
CA TYR A 569 -1.87 -11.24 -16.31
C TYR A 569 -2.93 -11.19 -15.21
N ASN A 570 -3.10 -10.07 -14.53
CA ASN A 570 -4.16 -9.92 -13.55
C ASN A 570 -5.56 -9.98 -14.17
N ILE A 571 -5.74 -9.51 -15.42
CA ILE A 571 -6.96 -9.72 -16.19
C ILE A 571 -7.14 -11.21 -16.54
N ARG A 572 -6.06 -11.92 -16.93
CA ARG A 572 -6.11 -13.34 -17.18
C ARG A 572 -6.53 -14.12 -15.95
N LEU A 573 -5.98 -13.79 -14.77
CA LEU A 573 -6.31 -14.45 -13.50
C LEU A 573 -7.78 -14.29 -13.12
N ILE A 574 -8.35 -13.08 -13.17
CA ILE A 574 -9.76 -12.90 -12.82
C ILE A 574 -10.71 -13.63 -13.80
N LYS A 575 -10.34 -13.73 -15.07
CA LYS A 575 -11.07 -14.54 -16.06
C LYS A 575 -11.01 -16.03 -15.70
N ASN A 576 -9.86 -16.54 -15.28
CA ASN A 576 -9.71 -17.94 -14.84
C ASN A 576 -10.58 -18.22 -13.58
N ILE A 577 -10.56 -17.29 -12.60
CA ILE A 577 -11.39 -17.37 -11.40
C ILE A 577 -12.88 -17.40 -11.77
N HIS A 578 -13.32 -16.57 -12.70
CA HIS A 578 -14.69 -16.55 -13.18
C HIS A 578 -15.04 -17.86 -13.92
N GLN A 579 -14.18 -18.31 -14.84
CA GLN A 579 -14.40 -19.54 -15.65
C GLN A 579 -14.57 -20.77 -14.78
N THR A 580 -13.90 -20.87 -13.63
CA THR A 580 -14.00 -21.98 -12.69
C THR A 580 -15.23 -21.93 -11.78
N ARG A 581 -16.10 -20.92 -11.90
CA ARG A 581 -17.25 -20.68 -11.01
C ARG A 581 -16.87 -20.45 -9.56
N CYS A 582 -15.67 -19.94 -9.32
CA CYS A 582 -15.34 -19.37 -8.01
C CYS A 582 -16.19 -18.13 -7.73
N ALA A 583 -16.42 -17.80 -6.47
CA ALA A 583 -17.27 -16.68 -6.06
C ALA A 583 -16.66 -15.30 -6.41
N GLY A 584 -15.44 -15.28 -6.91
CA GLY A 584 -14.66 -14.09 -7.23
C GLY A 584 -13.29 -14.11 -6.56
N GLY A 585 -12.67 -12.94 -6.46
CA GLY A 585 -11.36 -12.83 -5.81
C GLY A 585 -10.99 -11.41 -5.47
N TYR A 586 -10.03 -11.27 -4.57
CA TYR A 586 -9.40 -10.03 -4.17
C TYR A 586 -8.00 -9.94 -4.76
N LEU A 587 -7.81 -8.96 -5.63
CA LEU A 587 -6.53 -8.71 -6.25
C LEU A 587 -5.55 -8.12 -5.23
N PHE A 588 -4.42 -8.76 -5.07
CA PHE A 588 -3.33 -8.30 -4.22
C PHE A 588 -2.35 -7.49 -5.07
N ALA A 589 -2.12 -6.16 -4.85
CA ALA A 589 -2.75 -5.30 -3.86
C ALA A 589 -2.93 -3.88 -4.41
N LEU A 590 -3.50 -2.96 -3.63
CA LEU A 590 -3.69 -1.57 -4.08
C LEU A 590 -2.36 -0.84 -4.27
N MET A 591 -1.42 -0.98 -3.34
CA MET A 591 -0.12 -0.28 -3.37
C MET A 591 1.04 -1.19 -3.04
N ASP A 592 2.23 -0.78 -3.46
CA ASP A 592 3.48 -1.48 -3.16
C ASP A 592 3.76 -1.50 -1.65
N GLU A 593 4.31 -2.61 -1.13
CA GLU A 593 4.49 -2.86 0.30
C GLU A 593 5.98 -3.00 0.68
N TRP A 594 6.64 -1.91 0.98
CA TRP A 594 8.10 -1.81 1.18
C TRP A 594 8.65 -2.52 2.41
N PHE A 595 7.82 -2.97 3.34
CA PHE A 595 8.24 -3.71 4.53
C PHE A 595 8.46 -5.20 4.29
N LYS A 596 7.99 -5.73 3.16
CA LYS A 596 8.08 -7.16 2.82
C LYS A 596 9.49 -7.55 2.37
N THR A 597 9.75 -8.86 2.38
CA THR A 597 10.99 -9.45 1.85
C THR A 597 10.67 -10.72 1.08
N MET A 598 11.64 -11.18 0.32
CA MET A 598 11.58 -12.40 -0.46
C MET A 598 12.82 -13.25 -0.21
N TRP A 599 12.75 -14.58 -0.40
CA TRP A 599 13.85 -15.48 -0.12
C TRP A 599 15.17 -15.07 -0.79
N TYR A 600 15.15 -14.62 -2.04
CA TYR A 600 16.35 -14.20 -2.75
C TYR A 600 16.85 -12.81 -2.33
N THR A 601 16.05 -12.01 -1.64
CA THR A 601 16.51 -10.74 -1.07
C THR A 601 16.91 -10.85 0.41
N ASN A 602 16.62 -11.97 1.08
CA ASN A 602 16.97 -12.19 2.48
C ASN A 602 18.46 -12.02 2.78
N PRO A 603 19.43 -12.50 1.92
CA PRO A 603 20.85 -12.29 2.17
C PRO A 603 21.26 -10.82 2.20
N ILE A 604 20.50 -9.96 1.54
CA ILE A 604 20.78 -8.53 1.37
C ILE A 604 19.65 -7.62 1.85
N GLY A 605 18.60 -8.14 2.49
CA GLY A 605 17.50 -7.33 3.02
C GLY A 605 17.91 -6.52 4.27
N SER A 606 17.47 -5.28 4.41
CA SER A 606 17.71 -4.44 5.59
C SER A 606 16.94 -4.93 6.83
N THR A 607 17.29 -4.40 8.01
CA THR A 607 16.50 -4.65 9.24
C THR A 607 15.05 -4.20 9.07
N TYR A 608 14.13 -4.88 9.72
CA TYR A 608 12.68 -4.58 9.63
C TYR A 608 12.36 -3.09 9.81
N ALA A 609 12.98 -2.44 10.80
CA ALA A 609 12.74 -1.02 11.10
C ALA A 609 13.14 -0.06 9.97
N ARG A 610 13.98 -0.49 9.03
CA ARG A 610 14.51 0.37 7.96
C ARG A 610 14.01 0.01 6.56
N ARG A 611 13.33 -1.13 6.39
CA ARG A 611 12.84 -1.60 5.08
C ARG A 611 11.95 -0.58 4.39
N SER A 612 11.09 0.10 5.12
CA SER A 612 10.17 1.10 4.59
C SER A 612 10.83 2.42 4.16
N LEU A 613 12.15 2.60 4.41
CA LEU A 613 12.87 3.82 4.07
C LEU A 613 13.43 3.85 2.64
N TRP A 614 13.43 2.72 1.95
CA TRP A 614 13.89 2.60 0.57
C TRP A 614 13.02 1.59 -0.21
N TRP A 615 13.13 1.56 -1.52
CA TRP A 615 12.21 0.82 -2.38
C TRP A 615 12.96 -0.28 -3.12
N ASN A 616 12.77 -1.51 -2.70
CA ASN A 616 13.41 -2.63 -3.35
C ASN A 616 12.60 -3.11 -4.57
N VAL A 617 12.82 -2.45 -5.71
CA VAL A 617 12.14 -2.78 -6.97
C VAL A 617 12.43 -4.21 -7.48
N VAL A 618 13.42 -4.87 -6.89
CA VAL A 618 13.78 -6.25 -7.24
C VAL A 618 12.91 -7.25 -6.50
N SER A 619 12.50 -6.96 -5.26
CA SER A 619 11.68 -7.87 -4.46
C SER A 619 10.28 -8.07 -5.05
N ALA A 620 9.92 -9.32 -5.32
CA ALA A 620 8.60 -9.67 -5.84
C ALA A 620 7.48 -9.26 -4.87
N GLU A 621 7.65 -9.55 -3.58
CA GLU A 621 6.66 -9.29 -2.54
C GLU A 621 6.38 -7.80 -2.32
N GLU A 622 7.33 -6.92 -2.62
CA GLU A 622 7.16 -5.49 -2.43
C GLU A 622 6.42 -4.79 -3.59
N ASN A 623 6.29 -5.43 -4.76
CA ASN A 623 5.89 -4.77 -6.00
C ASN A 623 4.54 -5.22 -6.59
N PHE A 624 3.62 -5.70 -5.77
CA PHE A 624 2.28 -6.12 -6.18
C PHE A 624 1.32 -4.97 -6.49
N GLY A 625 1.58 -3.78 -5.96
CA GLY A 625 0.67 -2.65 -6.02
C GLY A 625 0.37 -2.13 -7.42
N PHE A 626 -0.73 -1.40 -7.54
CA PHE A 626 -1.07 -0.55 -8.69
C PHE A 626 -0.67 0.91 -8.46
N ILE A 627 -0.54 1.30 -7.19
CA ILE A 627 0.07 2.54 -6.77
C ILE A 627 1.51 2.23 -6.40
N SER A 628 2.43 2.87 -7.10
CA SER A 628 3.85 2.93 -6.76
C SER A 628 4.19 4.33 -6.30
N PHE A 629 5.44 4.54 -5.94
CA PHE A 629 5.94 5.82 -5.45
C PHE A 629 7.12 6.27 -6.28
N GLN A 630 7.28 7.57 -6.42
CA GLN A 630 8.42 8.14 -7.13
C GLN A 630 8.87 9.43 -6.44
N THR A 631 10.17 9.68 -6.48
CA THR A 631 10.76 10.94 -6.06
C THR A 631 10.79 11.94 -7.21
N ASP A 632 11.10 13.19 -6.91
CA ASP A 632 11.45 14.16 -7.93
C ASP A 632 12.71 13.73 -8.69
N THR A 633 12.97 14.37 -9.83
CA THR A 633 14.12 14.06 -10.68
C THR A 633 15.42 14.06 -9.86
N PRO A 634 16.22 12.99 -9.90
CA PRO A 634 17.44 12.89 -9.12
C PRO A 634 18.43 14.02 -9.44
N ASN A 635 19.08 14.55 -8.40
CA ASN A 635 20.09 15.61 -8.57
C ASN A 635 21.44 15.04 -9.00
N PHE A 636 21.77 15.17 -10.27
CA PHE A 636 22.99 14.64 -10.86
C PHE A 636 24.20 15.50 -10.57
N LYS A 637 25.24 14.89 -9.97
CA LYS A 637 26.55 15.50 -9.70
C LYS A 637 27.58 15.01 -10.71
N ILE A 638 28.43 15.93 -11.22
CA ILE A 638 29.54 15.58 -12.12
C ILE A 638 30.58 14.79 -11.36
N TRP A 639 30.88 13.59 -11.83
CA TRP A 639 31.93 12.72 -11.30
C TRP A 639 32.02 11.45 -12.17
N PRO A 640 33.23 10.89 -12.44
CA PRO A 640 34.54 11.45 -12.21
C PRO A 640 34.98 12.45 -13.31
N GLU A 641 36.14 13.07 -13.13
CA GLU A 641 36.76 13.84 -14.21
C GLU A 641 37.19 12.91 -15.34
N LEU A 642 36.90 13.30 -16.60
CA LEU A 642 37.21 12.49 -17.77
C LEU A 642 38.41 13.03 -18.54
N SER A 643 39.13 12.11 -19.17
CA SER A 643 40.26 12.45 -20.06
C SER A 643 39.75 13.18 -21.32
N VAL A 644 40.46 14.20 -21.75
CA VAL A 644 40.18 14.92 -23.01
C VAL A 644 40.15 14.04 -24.26
N ASN A 645 40.85 12.92 -24.24
CA ASN A 645 40.97 11.99 -25.37
C ASN A 645 39.86 10.93 -25.41
N CYS A 646 38.86 11.00 -24.55
CA CYS A 646 37.71 10.11 -24.53
C CYS A 646 36.55 10.72 -25.33
N TRP A 647 35.75 9.90 -25.99
CA TRP A 647 34.56 10.38 -26.71
C TRP A 647 33.34 10.57 -25.78
N ILE A 648 33.43 10.16 -24.51
CA ILE A 648 32.53 10.54 -23.44
C ILE A 648 32.88 11.96 -23.00
N ASP A 649 31.91 12.88 -23.08
CA ASP A 649 32.10 14.30 -22.73
C ASP A 649 31.99 14.53 -21.23
N LYS A 650 30.97 13.94 -20.59
CA LYS A 650 30.70 14.08 -19.15
C LYS A 650 30.10 12.80 -18.58
N ALA A 651 30.45 12.49 -17.36
CA ALA A 651 29.79 11.49 -16.54
C ALA A 651 29.20 12.17 -15.30
N LYS A 652 27.99 11.79 -14.95
CA LYS A 652 27.29 12.25 -13.76
C LYS A 652 26.66 11.08 -13.05
N PHE A 653 26.53 11.20 -11.74
CA PHE A 653 25.93 10.19 -10.87
C PHE A 653 24.85 10.81 -10.00
N SER A 654 23.88 10.00 -9.66
CA SER A 654 22.82 10.34 -8.73
C SER A 654 22.26 9.09 -8.06
N TYR A 655 21.34 9.28 -7.16
CA TYR A 655 20.66 8.20 -6.42
C TYR A 655 19.30 8.69 -5.96
N ASP A 656 18.44 7.72 -5.69
CA ASP A 656 17.16 7.90 -4.99
C ASP A 656 16.88 6.66 -4.11
N PRO A 657 15.75 6.54 -3.44
CA PRO A 657 15.43 5.35 -2.64
C PRO A 657 15.38 4.03 -3.40
N ALA A 658 15.24 4.04 -4.73
CA ALA A 658 15.11 2.83 -5.56
C ALA A 658 16.38 2.48 -6.32
N PHE A 659 17.14 3.48 -6.79
CA PHE A 659 18.19 3.28 -7.79
C PHE A 659 19.44 4.09 -7.53
N PHE A 660 20.54 3.53 -8.00
CA PHE A 660 21.76 4.24 -8.32
C PHE A 660 21.76 4.60 -9.81
N TYR A 661 22.10 5.85 -10.14
CA TYR A 661 22.02 6.39 -11.50
C TYR A 661 23.39 6.77 -12.06
N ILE A 662 23.60 6.46 -13.34
CA ILE A 662 24.73 6.91 -14.15
C ILE A 662 24.18 7.65 -15.36
N GLN A 663 24.60 8.90 -15.59
CA GLN A 663 24.29 9.67 -16.79
C GLN A 663 25.58 9.99 -17.55
N LEU A 664 25.66 9.54 -18.78
CA LEU A 664 26.79 9.82 -19.67
C LEU A 664 26.34 10.76 -20.79
N LYS A 665 27.12 11.82 -21.01
CA LYS A 665 26.99 12.68 -22.20
C LYS A 665 28.14 12.35 -23.15
N LEU A 666 27.82 12.13 -24.43
CA LEU A 666 28.74 11.69 -25.45
C LEU A 666 29.09 12.84 -26.41
N LYS A 667 30.30 12.82 -26.99
CA LYS A 667 30.69 13.77 -28.06
C LYS A 667 30.08 13.40 -29.41
N ARG A 668 29.75 12.13 -29.63
CA ARG A 668 29.05 11.58 -30.78
C ARG A 668 27.97 10.56 -30.38
N ASP A 669 27.13 10.17 -31.29
CA ASP A 669 26.15 9.11 -31.05
C ASP A 669 26.88 7.77 -30.86
N ILE A 670 26.30 6.90 -30.02
CA ILE A 670 26.73 5.51 -29.83
C ILE A 670 26.25 4.67 -31.02
N ASN A 671 27.05 3.74 -31.48
CA ASN A 671 26.71 2.80 -32.55
C ASN A 671 26.85 1.35 -32.06
N SER A 672 26.44 0.38 -32.88
CA SER A 672 26.40 -1.04 -32.48
C SER A 672 27.76 -1.68 -32.16
N ASN A 673 28.85 -1.03 -32.61
CA ASN A 673 30.22 -1.52 -32.35
C ASN A 673 30.84 -0.85 -31.11
N ASP A 674 30.18 0.13 -30.54
CA ASP A 674 30.66 0.82 -29.36
C ASP A 674 30.32 0.05 -28.09
N SER A 675 31.22 0.09 -27.12
CA SER A 675 31.06 -0.50 -25.80
C SER A 675 31.67 0.40 -24.73
N ILE A 676 30.84 0.85 -23.81
CA ILE A 676 31.29 1.60 -22.65
C ILE A 676 31.29 0.63 -21.47
N TRP A 677 32.41 0.58 -20.78
CA TRP A 677 32.56 -0.21 -19.58
C TRP A 677 32.67 0.68 -18.35
N VAL A 678 31.98 0.30 -17.28
CA VAL A 678 32.07 0.97 -15.98
C VAL A 678 32.40 -0.08 -14.94
N ALA A 679 33.62 -0.01 -14.39
CA ALA A 679 34.00 -0.82 -13.24
C ALA A 679 33.56 -0.08 -11.97
N ILE A 680 32.90 -0.78 -11.07
CA ILE A 680 32.30 -0.20 -9.85
C ILE A 680 32.83 -0.97 -8.64
N ASP A 681 33.49 -0.25 -7.75
CA ASP A 681 33.84 -0.70 -6.42
C ASP A 681 32.80 -0.14 -5.45
N THR A 682 32.09 -1.03 -4.76
CA THR A 682 31.01 -0.69 -3.83
C THR A 682 31.37 -0.92 -2.38
N TYR A 683 32.52 -1.55 -2.12
CA TYR A 683 32.84 -2.15 -0.84
C TYR A 683 34.07 -1.53 -0.17
N ASP A 684 35.26 -1.83 -0.68
CA ASP A 684 36.54 -1.40 -0.15
C ASP A 684 37.58 -1.40 -1.26
N ARG A 685 38.26 -0.27 -1.48
CA ARG A 685 39.28 -0.10 -2.54
C ARG A 685 40.38 -1.14 -2.59
N PHE A 686 40.62 -1.86 -1.51
CA PHE A 686 41.66 -2.89 -1.40
C PHE A 686 41.12 -4.30 -1.68
N LEU A 687 39.82 -4.47 -1.77
CA LEU A 687 39.16 -5.74 -2.02
C LEU A 687 38.58 -5.78 -3.44
N GLY A 688 38.10 -6.95 -3.86
CA GLY A 688 37.58 -7.16 -5.20
C GLY A 688 38.68 -7.57 -6.21
N GLU A 689 38.34 -7.54 -7.49
CA GLU A 689 39.13 -8.01 -8.61
C GLU A 689 39.94 -6.86 -9.25
N SER A 690 41.22 -7.07 -9.52
CA SER A 690 42.08 -6.09 -10.20
C SER A 690 42.12 -6.29 -11.73
N THR A 691 41.52 -7.35 -12.24
CA THR A 691 41.53 -7.70 -13.65
C THR A 691 40.12 -7.86 -14.18
N ALA A 692 39.75 -7.08 -15.18
CA ALA A 692 38.43 -7.18 -15.83
C ALA A 692 38.30 -8.47 -16.66
N LYS A 693 37.08 -8.81 -17.04
CA LYS A 693 36.67 -10.04 -17.72
C LYS A 693 37.54 -10.46 -18.91
N ASN A 694 38.13 -9.54 -19.65
CA ASN A 694 38.94 -9.80 -20.82
C ASN A 694 40.48 -9.74 -20.52
N GLY A 695 40.87 -9.77 -19.25
CA GLY A 695 42.25 -9.66 -18.80
C GLY A 695 42.80 -8.25 -18.73
N PHE A 696 41.96 -7.23 -18.95
CA PHE A 696 42.36 -5.83 -18.83
C PHE A 696 42.60 -5.47 -17.34
N LYS A 697 43.70 -4.82 -17.07
CA LYS A 697 44.01 -4.38 -15.69
C LYS A 697 43.25 -3.10 -15.33
N LEU A 698 42.51 -3.15 -14.20
CA LEU A 698 41.83 -2.03 -13.61
C LEU A 698 42.84 -1.17 -12.82
N ASP A 699 42.64 0.13 -12.78
CA ASP A 699 43.42 1.06 -11.97
C ASP A 699 43.15 0.88 -10.46
N SER A 700 41.89 0.49 -10.11
CA SER A 700 41.50 0.11 -8.75
C SER A 700 40.67 -1.18 -8.82
N ARG A 701 40.68 -1.95 -7.74
CA ARG A 701 39.87 -3.16 -7.59
C ARG A 701 38.38 -2.82 -7.64
N SER A 702 37.56 -3.73 -8.11
CA SER A 702 36.12 -3.54 -8.23
C SER A 702 35.38 -4.86 -8.10
N GLU A 703 34.17 -4.83 -7.60
CA GLU A 703 33.27 -5.98 -7.49
C GLU A 703 32.34 -6.11 -8.71
N PHE A 704 32.04 -5.02 -9.40
CA PHE A 704 31.09 -5.00 -10.50
C PHE A 704 31.69 -4.43 -11.79
N LEU A 705 31.22 -4.99 -12.93
CA LEU A 705 31.49 -4.45 -14.27
C LEU A 705 30.17 -4.26 -15.01
N LEU A 706 29.89 -3.03 -15.40
CA LEU A 706 28.74 -2.70 -16.25
C LEU A 706 29.21 -2.51 -17.68
N ASN A 707 28.67 -3.28 -18.62
CA ASN A 707 28.86 -3.10 -20.06
C ASN A 707 27.65 -2.41 -20.66
N ILE A 708 27.83 -1.21 -21.21
CA ILE A 708 26.80 -0.43 -21.86
C ILE A 708 27.00 -0.48 -23.36
N ASN A 709 26.04 -1.10 -24.06
CA ASN A 709 26.00 -1.18 -25.51
C ASN A 709 24.55 -1.21 -26.00
N THR A 710 24.32 -1.01 -27.31
CA THR A 710 22.97 -0.92 -27.88
C THR A 710 22.37 -2.25 -28.30
N THR A 711 22.97 -3.37 -27.94
CA THR A 711 22.50 -4.72 -28.30
C THR A 711 22.15 -5.57 -27.08
N ARG A 712 23.00 -5.59 -26.06
CA ARG A 712 22.79 -6.36 -24.85
C ARG A 712 23.60 -5.80 -23.68
N PRO A 713 23.14 -4.76 -23.00
CA PRO A 713 23.80 -4.26 -21.81
C PRO A 713 23.86 -5.32 -20.72
N LEU A 714 24.99 -5.43 -20.01
CA LEU A 714 25.23 -6.49 -19.02
C LEU A 714 25.87 -5.90 -17.74
N LEU A 715 25.39 -6.36 -16.60
CA LEU A 715 26.01 -6.14 -15.28
C LEU A 715 26.65 -7.44 -14.82
N TYR A 716 27.95 -7.40 -14.55
CA TYR A 716 28.72 -8.52 -14.01
C TYR A 716 29.12 -8.26 -12.57
N ILE A 717 29.38 -9.35 -11.85
CA ILE A 717 29.88 -9.39 -10.48
C ILE A 717 31.05 -10.36 -10.38
N THR A 718 32.00 -10.11 -9.47
CA THR A 718 33.07 -11.08 -9.16
C THR A 718 32.49 -12.30 -8.47
N GLU A 719 33.05 -13.49 -8.72
CA GLU A 719 32.53 -14.73 -8.16
C GLU A 719 32.54 -14.74 -6.63
N SER A 720 33.55 -14.19 -6.01
CA SER A 720 33.68 -14.11 -4.55
C SER A 720 32.58 -13.26 -3.86
N TYR A 721 31.93 -12.38 -4.61
CA TYR A 721 30.87 -11.50 -4.11
C TYR A 721 29.51 -11.80 -4.73
N ASP A 722 29.40 -12.90 -5.51
CA ASP A 722 28.20 -13.31 -6.24
C ASP A 722 27.18 -13.99 -5.32
N THR A 723 26.51 -13.20 -4.51
CA THR A 723 25.51 -13.65 -3.54
C THR A 723 24.39 -14.45 -4.18
N TYR A 724 23.85 -13.95 -5.27
CA TYR A 724 22.69 -14.55 -5.93
C TYR A 724 23.06 -15.84 -6.69
N GLY A 725 24.26 -15.92 -7.23
CA GLY A 725 24.75 -17.11 -7.95
C GLY A 725 25.03 -18.28 -7.02
N ILE A 726 25.21 -18.04 -5.71
CA ILE A 726 25.54 -19.05 -4.71
C ILE A 726 24.32 -19.43 -3.86
N TYR A 727 23.44 -18.46 -3.56
CA TYR A 727 22.31 -18.65 -2.66
C TYR A 727 21.17 -19.43 -3.34
N HIS A 728 20.71 -20.48 -2.69
CA HIS A 728 19.66 -21.38 -3.14
C HIS A 728 18.43 -21.41 -2.20
N GLY A 729 18.11 -20.31 -1.55
CA GLY A 729 17.04 -20.23 -0.54
C GLY A 729 17.49 -20.66 0.86
N TYR A 730 18.47 -21.58 0.96
CA TYR A 730 19.10 -21.97 2.22
C TYR A 730 20.58 -21.63 2.17
N SER A 731 21.03 -20.65 2.95
CA SER A 731 22.45 -20.39 3.10
C SER A 731 23.11 -21.55 3.85
N GLU A 732 24.03 -22.23 3.19
CA GLU A 732 24.92 -23.15 3.91
C GLU A 732 25.73 -22.36 4.95
N PRO A 733 25.91 -22.88 6.15
CA PRO A 733 26.63 -22.17 7.21
C PRO A 733 28.05 -21.75 6.84
N THR A 734 28.67 -22.40 5.85
CA THR A 734 30.04 -22.15 5.39
C THR A 734 30.13 -21.15 4.24
N GLN A 735 29.03 -20.81 3.59
CA GLN A 735 29.02 -19.83 2.49
C GLN A 735 29.28 -18.42 3.02
N LYS A 736 30.06 -17.68 2.26
CA LYS A 736 30.43 -16.29 2.54
C LYS A 736 29.96 -15.40 1.42
N TYR A 737 29.46 -14.23 1.77
CA TYR A 737 29.00 -13.20 0.83
C TYR A 737 29.73 -11.89 1.13
N ARG A 738 31.02 -11.85 0.76
CA ARG A 738 31.86 -10.68 1.00
C ARG A 738 32.88 -10.48 -0.11
N SER A 739 33.28 -9.24 -0.32
CA SER A 739 34.38 -8.93 -1.23
C SER A 739 35.68 -9.44 -0.68
N THR A 740 36.50 -10.00 -1.54
CA THR A 740 37.83 -10.51 -1.20
C THR A 740 38.85 -10.04 -2.24
N ILE A 741 40.15 -10.09 -1.88
CA ILE A 741 41.20 -9.84 -2.84
C ILE A 741 41.32 -11.06 -3.76
N THR A 742 40.99 -10.87 -5.05
CA THR A 742 41.08 -11.88 -6.07
C THR A 742 41.72 -11.31 -7.34
N ASP A 743 42.44 -12.15 -8.07
CA ASP A 743 43.12 -11.77 -9.31
C ASP A 743 42.95 -12.89 -10.32
N GLY A 744 41.96 -12.80 -11.20
CA GLY A 744 41.71 -13.77 -12.25
C GLY A 744 40.50 -14.66 -11.98
N GLU A 745 39.69 -14.36 -11.00
CA GLU A 745 38.39 -15.03 -10.81
C GLU A 745 37.41 -14.72 -11.94
N PRO A 746 36.43 -15.63 -12.18
CA PRO A 746 35.38 -15.40 -13.14
C PRO A 746 34.56 -14.16 -12.83
N TRP A 747 34.14 -13.46 -13.88
CA TRP A 747 33.10 -12.45 -13.84
C TRP A 747 31.79 -13.07 -14.28
N ASN A 748 30.86 -13.23 -13.37
CA ASN A 748 29.53 -13.78 -13.62
C ASN A 748 28.55 -12.64 -14.00
N VAL A 749 27.60 -12.93 -14.89
CA VAL A 749 26.45 -12.04 -15.04
C VAL A 749 25.62 -12.15 -13.75
N VAL A 750 25.22 -11.02 -13.16
CA VAL A 750 24.40 -11.02 -11.94
C VAL A 750 23.14 -11.86 -12.19
N ARG A 751 22.87 -12.81 -11.30
CA ARG A 751 21.83 -13.81 -11.47
C ARG A 751 21.24 -14.23 -10.14
N TYR A 752 19.98 -14.64 -10.15
CA TYR A 752 19.37 -15.37 -9.05
C TYR A 752 19.33 -16.85 -9.40
N THR A 753 19.66 -17.68 -8.43
CA THR A 753 19.70 -19.12 -8.61
C THR A 753 18.79 -19.77 -7.57
N ASN A 754 17.83 -20.59 -8.03
CA ASN A 754 17.00 -21.45 -7.20
C ASN A 754 17.38 -22.90 -7.46
N GLY A 755 17.89 -23.60 -6.46
CA GLY A 755 18.36 -24.98 -6.56
C GLY A 755 17.65 -25.95 -5.62
N TRP A 756 16.41 -25.68 -5.28
CA TRP A 756 15.63 -26.46 -4.31
C TRP A 756 15.31 -27.89 -4.76
N LYS A 757 15.12 -28.09 -6.05
CA LYS A 757 14.69 -29.35 -6.65
C LYS A 757 15.80 -29.92 -7.53
N GLU A 758 15.48 -30.95 -8.28
CA GLU A 758 16.41 -31.60 -9.22
C GLU A 758 16.90 -30.69 -10.35
N TYR A 759 16.25 -29.54 -10.55
CA TYR A 759 16.64 -28.55 -11.55
C TYR A 759 16.95 -27.21 -10.89
N ILE A 760 17.81 -26.45 -11.54
CA ILE A 760 18.23 -25.12 -11.10
C ILE A 760 17.60 -24.10 -12.04
N ASP A 761 16.73 -23.26 -11.49
CA ASP A 761 16.22 -22.09 -12.18
C ASP A 761 17.23 -20.93 -12.06
N ILE A 762 17.53 -20.29 -13.18
CA ILE A 762 18.44 -19.16 -13.24
C ILE A 762 17.72 -17.98 -13.86
N ASP A 763 17.58 -16.88 -13.08
CA ASP A 763 17.15 -15.58 -13.57
C ASP A 763 18.38 -14.67 -13.75
N SER A 764 18.77 -14.43 -15.00
CA SER A 764 19.93 -13.61 -15.35
C SER A 764 19.59 -12.11 -15.26
N VAL A 765 19.34 -11.63 -14.05
CA VAL A 765 18.93 -10.23 -13.78
C VAL A 765 19.95 -9.18 -14.20
N GLY A 766 21.23 -9.57 -14.37
CA GLY A 766 22.26 -8.70 -14.92
C GLY A 766 22.20 -8.52 -16.44
N VAL A 767 21.29 -9.21 -17.15
CA VAL A 767 20.93 -8.88 -18.53
C VAL A 767 19.97 -7.71 -18.48
N LEU A 768 20.49 -6.51 -18.69
CA LEU A 768 19.74 -5.28 -18.49
C LEU A 768 18.85 -4.95 -19.68
N ASN A 769 17.58 -4.67 -19.42
CA ASN A 769 16.68 -4.13 -20.44
C ASN A 769 17.10 -2.73 -20.83
N PHE A 770 16.88 -2.35 -22.09
CA PHE A 770 17.24 -1.03 -22.58
C PHE A 770 16.19 -0.47 -23.54
N TYR A 771 16.16 0.86 -23.65
CA TYR A 771 15.26 1.59 -24.53
C TYR A 771 16.04 2.53 -25.45
N LEU A 772 15.72 2.48 -26.75
CA LEU A 772 16.28 3.34 -27.79
C LEU A 772 15.26 4.38 -28.23
N TYR A 773 15.44 5.64 -27.86
CA TYR A 773 14.55 6.75 -28.30
C TYR A 773 14.54 6.96 -29.81
N SER A 774 15.52 6.46 -30.53
CA SER A 774 15.58 6.48 -31.99
C SER A 774 14.69 5.46 -32.69
N ASN A 775 14.17 4.46 -31.95
CA ASN A 775 13.25 3.46 -32.47
C ASN A 775 11.80 3.89 -32.25
N PRO A 776 11.06 4.36 -33.30
CA PRO A 776 9.70 4.84 -33.13
C PRO A 776 8.67 3.74 -32.86
N LEU A 777 9.05 2.46 -33.01
CA LEU A 777 8.20 1.30 -32.77
C LEU A 777 8.33 0.76 -31.36
N ASP A 778 9.29 1.28 -30.58
CA ASP A 778 9.56 0.86 -29.22
C ASP A 778 8.93 1.80 -28.21
N THR A 779 8.55 1.27 -27.03
CA THR A 779 8.02 2.05 -25.91
C THR A 779 8.79 1.66 -24.64
N PRO A 780 9.15 2.65 -23.79
CA PRO A 780 9.86 2.34 -22.56
C PRO A 780 9.01 1.47 -21.63
N THR A 781 9.68 0.56 -20.94
CA THR A 781 9.07 -0.32 -19.95
C THR A 781 9.52 0.04 -18.54
N SER A 782 8.77 -0.45 -17.53
CA SER A 782 9.14 -0.25 -16.12
C SER A 782 10.47 -0.93 -15.74
N LYS A 783 10.92 -1.92 -16.53
CA LYS A 783 12.15 -2.69 -16.30
C LYS A 783 13.36 -2.19 -17.10
N ASP A 784 13.25 -1.14 -17.89
CA ASP A 784 14.40 -0.63 -18.65
C ASP A 784 15.41 -0.01 -17.70
N ALA A 785 16.63 -0.51 -17.79
CA ALA A 785 17.78 -0.05 -17.00
C ALA A 785 18.62 0.97 -17.75
N VAL A 786 18.69 0.87 -19.10
CA VAL A 786 19.54 1.70 -19.94
C VAL A 786 18.72 2.44 -20.97
N PHE A 787 18.85 3.74 -21.02
CA PHE A 787 18.13 4.61 -21.94
C PHE A 787 19.11 5.34 -22.85
N PHE A 788 18.95 5.17 -24.16
CA PHE A 788 19.78 5.82 -25.16
C PHE A 788 18.98 6.92 -25.88
N LYS A 789 19.36 8.18 -25.66
CA LYS A 789 18.71 9.35 -26.26
C LYS A 789 19.74 10.27 -26.90
N ASN A 790 19.88 10.20 -28.22
CA ASN A 790 20.91 10.95 -28.94
C ASN A 790 22.31 10.69 -28.34
N LYS A 791 22.99 11.76 -27.93
CA LYS A 791 24.31 11.72 -27.29
C LYS A 791 24.24 11.54 -25.75
N GLU A 792 23.12 11.08 -25.23
CA GLU A 792 22.93 10.88 -23.80
C GLU A 792 22.57 9.43 -23.50
N ILE A 793 23.17 8.87 -22.46
CA ILE A 793 22.86 7.56 -21.92
C ILE A 793 22.49 7.76 -20.45
N LEU A 794 21.34 7.25 -20.06
CA LEU A 794 20.96 7.16 -18.64
C LEU A 794 20.91 5.68 -18.26
N VAL A 795 21.58 5.32 -17.18
CA VAL A 795 21.51 4.01 -16.56
C VAL A 795 20.92 4.16 -15.16
N ARG A 796 20.03 3.27 -14.79
CA ARG A 796 19.54 3.09 -13.41
C ARG A 796 19.75 1.65 -12.99
N ILE A 797 20.37 1.46 -11.84
CA ILE A 797 20.70 0.14 -11.29
C ILE A 797 20.01 0.03 -9.93
N PRO A 798 19.13 -0.97 -9.71
CA PRO A 798 18.59 -1.24 -8.38
C PRO A 798 19.69 -1.41 -7.36
N TRP A 799 19.52 -0.88 -6.15
CA TRP A 799 20.52 -0.97 -5.10
C TRP A 799 20.95 -2.41 -4.81
N THR A 800 20.00 -3.34 -4.80
CA THR A 800 20.23 -4.76 -4.56
C THR A 800 21.15 -5.41 -5.59
N TYR A 801 21.14 -4.96 -6.85
CA TYR A 801 22.05 -5.48 -7.87
C TYR A 801 23.52 -5.14 -7.62
N LEU A 802 23.78 -4.18 -6.73
CA LEU A 802 25.10 -3.77 -6.29
C LEU A 802 25.43 -4.26 -4.86
N ASN A 803 24.70 -5.27 -4.37
CA ASN A 803 24.81 -5.80 -3.01
C ASN A 803 24.67 -4.73 -1.91
N VAL A 804 23.95 -3.64 -2.18
CA VAL A 804 23.58 -2.66 -1.17
C VAL A 804 22.41 -3.22 -0.37
N VAL A 805 22.60 -3.33 0.93
CA VAL A 805 21.65 -3.93 1.90
C VAL A 805 20.66 -2.90 2.40
N ASP A 806 21.18 -1.71 2.71
CA ASP A 806 20.37 -0.58 3.16
C ASP A 806 20.98 0.73 2.63
N PRO A 807 20.47 1.26 1.52
CA PRO A 807 20.98 2.53 0.99
C PRO A 807 20.70 3.69 1.94
N SER A 808 19.68 3.62 2.79
CA SER A 808 19.37 4.68 3.74
C SER A 808 20.44 4.82 4.84
N ASN A 809 21.17 3.73 5.14
CA ASN A 809 22.26 3.69 6.11
C ASN A 809 23.65 3.47 5.49
N GLN A 810 23.76 3.43 4.16
CA GLN A 810 25.03 3.17 3.45
C GLN A 810 25.60 1.78 3.76
N GLU A 811 24.74 0.79 3.94
CA GLU A 811 25.14 -0.58 4.25
C GLU A 811 25.26 -1.44 3.00
N VAL A 812 26.35 -2.20 2.94
CA VAL A 812 26.59 -3.22 1.92
C VAL A 812 26.80 -4.58 2.58
N LEU A 813 26.59 -5.64 1.83
CA LEU A 813 26.76 -7.01 2.29
C LEU A 813 28.23 -7.29 2.64
N ASP A 814 28.49 -7.91 3.79
CA ASP A 814 29.78 -8.36 4.29
C ASP A 814 29.64 -9.60 5.19
N ASP A 815 28.89 -10.58 4.71
CA ASP A 815 28.55 -11.78 5.48
C ASP A 815 29.70 -12.81 5.36
N ASP A 816 30.52 -12.94 6.39
CA ASP A 816 31.56 -13.96 6.48
C ASP A 816 31.11 -15.22 7.22
N ARG A 817 29.84 -15.29 7.63
CA ARG A 817 29.20 -16.37 8.37
C ARG A 817 29.85 -16.62 9.74
N GLY A 818 30.40 -15.56 10.34
CA GLY A 818 30.90 -15.61 11.71
C GLY A 818 29.80 -15.78 12.75
N THR A 819 28.57 -15.41 12.40
CA THR A 819 27.37 -15.54 13.24
C THR A 819 26.24 -16.25 12.46
N LYS A 820 25.10 -16.48 13.13
CA LYS A 820 23.87 -16.93 12.47
C LYS A 820 23.13 -15.78 11.77
N GLU A 821 23.39 -14.56 12.19
CA GLU A 821 22.81 -13.36 11.62
C GLU A 821 23.59 -12.95 10.36
N ARG A 822 22.89 -12.27 9.45
CA ARG A 822 23.54 -11.70 8.28
C ARG A 822 24.46 -10.55 8.70
N GLU A 823 25.65 -10.54 8.13
CA GLU A 823 26.66 -9.54 8.41
C GLU A 823 26.69 -8.48 7.30
N THR A 824 26.83 -7.23 7.72
CA THR A 824 26.89 -6.07 6.84
C THR A 824 27.98 -5.12 7.31
N ARG A 825 28.37 -4.21 6.43
CA ARG A 825 29.25 -3.09 6.82
C ARG A 825 28.82 -1.78 6.18
N ILE A 826 29.23 -0.70 6.80
CA ILE A 826 29.10 0.63 6.21
C ILE A 826 30.15 0.78 5.11
N THR A 827 29.71 1.10 3.89
CA THR A 827 30.62 1.43 2.80
C THR A 827 31.23 2.82 3.00
N ASP A 828 32.46 3.00 2.55
CA ASP A 828 33.10 4.31 2.46
C ASP A 828 32.75 5.08 1.16
N GLY A 829 31.78 4.55 0.41
CA GLY A 829 31.28 5.09 -0.84
C GLY A 829 31.67 4.25 -2.05
N PHE A 830 31.13 4.63 -3.21
CA PHE A 830 31.43 3.97 -4.48
C PHE A 830 32.62 4.62 -5.19
N GLN A 831 33.40 3.80 -5.88
CA GLN A 831 34.41 4.25 -6.82
C GLN A 831 34.11 3.68 -8.20
N VAL A 832 34.19 4.50 -9.25
CA VAL A 832 33.95 4.05 -10.61
C VAL A 832 35.05 4.42 -11.55
N GLN A 833 35.34 3.51 -12.48
CA GLN A 833 36.26 3.71 -13.59
C GLN A 833 35.49 3.51 -14.88
N ILE A 834 35.64 4.43 -15.83
CA ILE A 834 34.93 4.41 -17.11
C ILE A 834 35.94 4.17 -18.22
N PHE A 835 35.61 3.19 -19.07
CA PHE A 835 36.44 2.79 -20.21
C PHE A 835 35.64 2.90 -21.52
N ASP A 836 36.31 3.31 -22.55
CA ASP A 836 35.83 3.30 -23.93
C ASP A 836 36.54 2.16 -24.66
N ASN A 837 35.84 1.09 -25.00
CA ASN A 837 36.42 -0.12 -25.60
C ASN A 837 37.72 -0.56 -24.90
N TRP A 838 37.74 -0.55 -23.56
CA TRP A 838 38.88 -0.85 -22.68
C TRP A 838 40.02 0.18 -22.68
N LYS A 839 39.79 1.37 -23.23
CA LYS A 839 40.65 2.51 -23.03
C LYS A 839 40.12 3.35 -21.88
N LEU A 840 40.96 3.57 -20.87
CA LEU A 840 40.55 4.33 -19.68
C LEU A 840 40.20 5.80 -20.04
N CYS A 841 38.96 6.18 -19.73
CA CYS A 841 38.41 7.54 -19.91
C CYS A 841 38.48 8.37 -18.63
N SER A 842 38.24 7.75 -17.51
CA SER A 842 38.32 8.38 -16.20
C SER A 842 39.53 7.86 -15.43
N ARG A 843 40.15 8.72 -14.66
CA ARG A 843 41.10 8.25 -13.68
C ARG A 843 40.38 7.97 -12.37
N SER A 844 40.72 6.86 -11.74
CA SER A 844 40.37 6.63 -10.35
C SER A 844 40.87 7.80 -9.51
N THR A 845 39.94 8.58 -8.95
CA THR A 845 40.28 9.60 -7.96
C THR A 845 40.26 8.94 -6.58
N GLU A 846 41.07 9.42 -5.64
CA GLU A 846 41.02 8.94 -4.24
C GLU A 846 39.67 9.25 -3.59
N LYS A 847 38.88 10.14 -4.19
CA LYS A 847 37.56 10.55 -3.69
C LYS A 847 36.49 9.56 -4.13
N ARG A 848 35.94 8.85 -3.17
CA ARG A 848 34.78 7.97 -3.36
C ARG A 848 33.47 8.78 -3.34
N MET A 849 32.47 8.31 -4.05
CA MET A 849 31.15 8.91 -4.03
C MET A 849 30.35 8.32 -2.87
N LEU A 850 30.02 9.15 -1.90
CA LEU A 850 29.19 8.79 -0.78
C LEU A 850 27.92 9.66 -0.83
N TRP A 851 26.78 9.03 -0.63
CA TRP A 851 25.49 9.72 -0.50
C TRP A 851 25.16 9.95 0.98
N PRO A 852 24.33 10.93 1.34
CA PRO A 852 23.94 11.14 2.73
C PRO A 852 23.02 10.00 3.21
N ARG A 853 23.09 9.71 4.50
CA ARG A 853 22.15 8.81 5.18
C ARG A 853 20.80 9.50 5.35
N TRP A 854 19.74 8.68 5.45
CA TRP A 854 18.41 9.17 5.77
C TRP A 854 17.69 8.23 6.73
N ASP A 855 16.92 8.83 7.67
CA ASP A 855 16.14 8.12 8.70
C ASP A 855 14.62 8.35 8.54
N LYS A 856 14.21 8.98 7.46
CA LYS A 856 12.82 9.25 7.11
C LYS A 856 12.62 8.97 5.63
N ALA A 857 11.41 8.59 5.27
CA ALA A 857 11.06 8.48 3.86
C ALA A 857 11.39 9.77 3.11
N TRP A 858 11.89 9.63 1.89
CA TRP A 858 12.06 10.78 1.02
C TRP A 858 10.70 11.38 0.67
N PRO A 859 10.63 12.68 0.34
CA PRO A 859 9.45 13.25 -0.29
C PRO A 859 9.10 12.44 -1.55
N TYR A 860 7.85 12.03 -1.65
CA TYR A 860 7.39 11.18 -2.74
C TYR A 860 6.05 11.65 -3.28
N ASN A 861 5.78 11.27 -4.51
CA ASN A 861 4.48 11.36 -5.14
C ASN A 861 3.96 9.95 -5.44
N GLU A 862 2.67 9.73 -5.27
CA GLU A 862 2.03 8.52 -5.75
C GLU A 862 2.04 8.49 -7.29
N ARG A 863 2.37 7.34 -7.84
CA ARG A 863 2.37 7.08 -9.28
C ARG A 863 1.50 5.87 -9.57
N LEU A 864 0.51 6.04 -10.42
CA LEU A 864 -0.25 4.90 -10.95
C LEU A 864 0.60 4.14 -11.95
N LYS A 865 0.72 2.82 -11.76
CA LYS A 865 1.40 1.93 -12.69
C LYS A 865 0.59 1.77 -13.99
N GLU A 866 1.24 1.39 -15.08
CA GLU A 866 0.56 1.08 -16.35
C GLU A 866 -0.53 0.02 -16.16
N SER A 867 -0.29 -0.95 -15.27
CA SER A 867 -1.24 -2.00 -14.91
C SER A 867 -2.59 -1.47 -14.41
N TYR A 868 -2.61 -0.36 -13.65
CA TYR A 868 -3.86 0.27 -13.23
C TYR A 868 -4.74 0.68 -14.42
N PHE A 869 -4.15 1.35 -15.40
CA PHE A 869 -4.90 1.83 -16.58
C PHE A 869 -5.41 0.67 -17.43
N ILE A 870 -4.63 -0.42 -17.52
CA ILE A 870 -5.05 -1.64 -18.22
C ILE A 870 -6.27 -2.26 -17.53
N LEU A 871 -6.26 -2.37 -16.21
CA LEU A 871 -7.41 -2.87 -15.42
C LEU A 871 -8.62 -1.96 -15.56
N LYS A 872 -8.45 -0.64 -15.34
CA LYS A 872 -9.51 0.37 -15.47
C LYS A 872 -10.23 0.32 -16.83
N ASN A 873 -9.48 0.11 -17.89
CA ASN A 873 -10.04 0.03 -19.25
C ASN A 873 -10.67 -1.34 -19.55
N SER A 874 -10.30 -2.39 -18.84
CA SER A 874 -10.72 -3.76 -19.14
C SER A 874 -11.86 -4.24 -18.24
N TYR A 875 -11.77 -4.07 -16.92
CA TYR A 875 -12.73 -4.62 -15.95
C TYR A 875 -14.18 -4.23 -16.21
N PRO A 876 -14.53 -2.97 -16.49
CA PRO A 876 -15.92 -2.59 -16.80
C PRO A 876 -16.51 -3.31 -18.01
N ASN A 877 -15.65 -3.82 -18.90
CA ASN A 877 -16.03 -4.51 -20.14
C ASN A 877 -16.02 -6.04 -20.04
N LEU A 878 -15.58 -6.59 -18.91
CA LEU A 878 -15.62 -8.02 -18.66
C LEU A 878 -17.03 -8.44 -18.23
N ASP A 879 -17.58 -9.49 -18.87
CA ASP A 879 -18.83 -10.11 -18.40
C ASP A 879 -18.51 -11.06 -17.23
N LEU A 880 -18.42 -10.51 -16.02
CA LEU A 880 -18.11 -11.22 -14.77
C LEU A 880 -19.39 -11.52 -13.96
N LYS A 881 -20.48 -11.83 -14.63
CA LYS A 881 -21.73 -12.20 -13.94
C LYS A 881 -21.63 -13.60 -13.36
N PRO A 882 -22.27 -13.86 -12.22
CA PRO A 882 -22.48 -15.22 -11.74
C PRO A 882 -23.16 -16.10 -12.79
N PHE A 883 -22.72 -17.37 -12.88
CA PHE A 883 -23.29 -18.34 -13.81
C PHE A 883 -24.65 -18.85 -13.34
#